data_9f673b4a82114d7060fe9b234ec152bd
#
_entry.id   9f673b4a82114d7060fe9b234ec152bd
#
_cell.length_a   1.000
_cell.length_b   1.000
_cell.length_c   1.000
_cell.angle_alpha   90.00
_cell.angle_beta   90.00
_cell.angle_gamma   90.00
#
_symmetry.space_group_name_H-M   'P 1'
#
loop_
_entity.id
_entity.type
_entity.pdbx_description
1 polymer ?
#
loop_
_entity_poly.entity_id
_entity_poly.type
_entity_poly.pdbx_seq_one_letter_code
_entity_poly.pdbx_strand_id
1 'polypeptide(L)'
;MFFLCASAVPFLLLMVLSHRALAAASTVCAKDMWLGYARLPLYFEALEDDGAFDFASRNPDLDVFLASDRMTFVARDNTQGENFQQYALSLFLEGSRPDAVGEAREPLQGKANYLIGDDPALWRRDVPLYGRVLFQDVYAGIDMVYYGTQERLEYDFIIEPGAEPGQIAWRVSGADAVDITSEGHLELKIRGGAVQLRAPRVYQERDGAQVKIAGRYRLDSERVSFELGAYDSTLPLIIDPVVEYASLAGVPGGDARGVGVDGQGNMYITGHTSTSRIGLPGAHMKTELSGESDIFVVKFNPAGDQVLYATYIGGSGKESGKCMYVDQVGNVYIGGNTTSKDLPTQGSIAHYGRTYDLLVVKVNPDGDGLAYCCVFGGEGMEEFRGITVDAAGNCIAVGGSHSPDMITTPGSHQPVYNDPSEDTPEVAGSFTKGEDAIIAKINPDGTDFVFLTWLGGHGFEKAWAVAVDSKGDLYVAGHVEALDFPVTADSYQQTHAGGTPRKLDQYGPKDAFVAKLSGDGEQVLAATYFGGSGQDVGYGVGVDDAGNVYLAGNTYSSDLPVSKSESGGAAGGDQDVFVAKFSPDLTKILYSRYFGGSGKDALASDGMVVDRTGHAYVVGLVGPSAFGTPGAFVSAYLGGVSDGFFARFESDGRLDYATLLGGSGEDDCSDVALDGRGGVYISGKSGSGDFRSLKPYPLPVGTGRDVFLARLRF
;
A
#
# COMPACT_ATOMS: atom_id res chain seq x y z
N MET A 1 -10.38 -18.28 -59.96
CA MET A 1 -9.15 -19.01 -59.67
C MET A 1 -8.32 -18.14 -58.73
N PHE A 2 -8.69 -18.20 -57.46
CA PHE A 2 -7.98 -17.56 -56.35
C PHE A 2 -7.96 -18.57 -55.22
N PHE A 3 -6.80 -19.09 -54.95
CA PHE A 3 -6.57 -19.92 -53.75
C PHE A 3 -6.21 -18.98 -52.64
N LEU A 4 -7.10 -18.93 -51.67
CA LEU A 4 -6.81 -18.41 -50.34
C LEU A 4 -6.26 -19.53 -49.46
N CYS A 5 -5.11 -19.33 -48.90
CA CYS A 5 -4.63 -20.06 -47.76
C CYS A 5 -5.59 -19.77 -46.56
N ALA A 6 -6.49 -20.67 -46.27
CA ALA A 6 -7.29 -20.66 -45.08
C ALA A 6 -6.53 -21.44 -44.01
N SER A 7 -5.79 -20.75 -43.24
CA SER A 7 -5.16 -21.25 -42.04
C SER A 7 -6.21 -21.44 -40.92
N ALA A 8 -5.99 -22.37 -40.06
CA ALA A 8 -6.58 -22.91 -38.86
C ALA A 8 -7.54 -22.06 -37.96
N VAL A 9 -7.92 -20.87 -38.33
CA VAL A 9 -8.81 -19.98 -37.56
C VAL A 9 -10.29 -20.43 -37.54
N PRO A 10 -10.85 -21.19 -38.53
CA PRO A 10 -12.27 -21.53 -38.53
C PRO A 10 -12.70 -22.54 -37.50
N PHE A 11 -11.79 -23.37 -36.96
CA PHE A 11 -12.19 -24.43 -36.02
C PHE A 11 -12.35 -23.93 -34.57
N LEU A 12 -11.65 -22.89 -34.20
CA LEU A 12 -11.84 -22.24 -32.86
C LEU A 12 -13.16 -21.45 -32.78
N LEU A 13 -13.65 -20.98 -33.96
CA LEU A 13 -14.87 -20.17 -34.05
C LEU A 13 -16.14 -20.98 -33.79
N LEU A 14 -16.15 -22.29 -34.02
CA LEU A 14 -17.36 -23.13 -33.85
C LEU A 14 -17.63 -23.53 -32.39
N MET A 15 -16.63 -23.50 -31.50
CA MET A 15 -16.83 -23.83 -30.09
C MET A 15 -17.36 -22.65 -29.23
N VAL A 16 -17.33 -21.41 -29.74
CA VAL A 16 -17.74 -20.21 -29.02
C VAL A 16 -19.20 -19.81 -29.31
N LEU A 17 -19.84 -20.37 -30.33
CA LEU A 17 -21.16 -19.93 -30.81
C LEU A 17 -22.38 -20.47 -30.04
N SER A 18 -22.24 -21.22 -28.95
CA SER A 18 -23.37 -21.85 -28.25
C SER A 18 -23.73 -21.23 -26.89
N HIS A 19 -23.27 -20.04 -26.54
CA HIS A 19 -23.70 -19.36 -25.32
C HIS A 19 -24.92 -18.49 -25.54
N ARG A 20 -26.11 -19.06 -25.53
CA ARG A 20 -27.33 -18.35 -25.21
C ARG A 20 -27.75 -18.70 -23.78
N ALA A 21 -27.63 -17.72 -22.88
CA ALA A 21 -28.59 -17.38 -21.85
C ALA A 21 -27.95 -16.57 -20.71
N LEU A 22 -28.51 -15.42 -20.54
CA LEU A 22 -28.58 -14.46 -19.43
C LEU A 22 -27.90 -13.13 -19.73
N ALA A 23 -28.64 -12.31 -20.48
CA ALA A 23 -28.43 -10.86 -20.52
C ALA A 23 -29.37 -10.19 -19.53
N ALA A 24 -28.83 -9.49 -18.58
CA ALA A 24 -29.51 -8.38 -17.92
C ALA A 24 -28.62 -7.14 -18.11
N ALA A 25 -29.23 -6.12 -18.69
CA ALA A 25 -28.64 -4.92 -19.22
C ALA A 25 -27.82 -4.09 -18.23
N SER A 26 -26.67 -3.61 -18.67
CA SER A 26 -26.17 -2.30 -18.30
C SER A 26 -25.44 -1.69 -19.51
N THR A 27 -25.99 -0.58 -19.98
CA THR A 27 -25.45 0.24 -21.07
C THR A 27 -24.20 0.95 -20.54
N VAL A 28 -23.01 0.54 -20.97
CA VAL A 28 -21.76 1.27 -20.74
C VAL A 28 -21.31 1.87 -22.06
N CYS A 29 -21.06 3.17 -22.02
CA CYS A 29 -20.66 4.00 -23.17
C CYS A 29 -19.27 3.60 -23.68
N ALA A 30 -19.13 3.44 -24.99
CA ALA A 30 -17.94 2.91 -25.70
C ALA A 30 -16.76 3.90 -25.76
N LYS A 31 -16.31 4.46 -24.65
CA LYS A 31 -15.18 5.41 -24.66
C LYS A 31 -13.97 5.03 -23.84
N ASP A 32 -14.05 3.99 -23.01
CA ASP A 32 -12.97 3.60 -22.10
C ASP A 32 -12.79 2.08 -22.00
N MET A 33 -12.68 1.39 -23.15
CA MET A 33 -12.14 0.03 -23.12
C MET A 33 -10.61 0.11 -23.14
N TRP A 34 -10.04 0.53 -22.02
CA TRP A 34 -8.72 0.06 -21.65
C TRP A 34 -8.87 -1.43 -21.37
N LEU A 35 -8.33 -2.27 -22.23
CA LEU A 35 -7.98 -3.64 -21.88
C LEU A 35 -6.81 -3.57 -20.88
N GLY A 36 -7.05 -2.88 -19.77
CA GLY A 36 -6.24 -3.07 -18.60
C GLY A 36 -6.37 -4.54 -18.25
N TYR A 37 -5.31 -5.21 -17.89
CA TYR A 37 -5.21 -6.60 -17.44
C TYR A 37 -6.40 -7.05 -16.59
N ALA A 38 -7.61 -6.99 -17.19
CA ALA A 38 -8.84 -7.31 -16.55
C ALA A 38 -8.89 -8.81 -16.39
N ARG A 39 -8.72 -9.27 -15.15
CA ARG A 39 -9.17 -10.57 -14.68
C ARG A 39 -8.62 -11.76 -15.47
N LEU A 40 -7.29 -11.83 -15.65
CA LEU A 40 -6.68 -13.10 -16.04
C LEU A 40 -6.81 -14.08 -14.86
N PRO A 41 -7.34 -15.28 -15.08
CA PRO A 41 -7.37 -16.29 -14.03
C PRO A 41 -5.95 -16.62 -13.58
N LEU A 42 -5.79 -16.93 -12.29
CA LEU A 42 -4.52 -17.33 -11.67
C LEU A 42 -4.12 -18.77 -12.05
N TYR A 43 -4.66 -19.34 -13.12
CA TYR A 43 -4.45 -20.72 -13.47
C TYR A 43 -4.35 -20.93 -14.97
N PHE A 44 -3.68 -21.99 -15.32
CA PHE A 44 -3.58 -22.51 -16.67
C PHE A 44 -4.21 -23.89 -16.77
N GLU A 45 -4.83 -24.18 -17.91
CA GLU A 45 -5.26 -25.51 -18.30
C GLU A 45 -4.39 -26.00 -19.46
N ALA A 46 -4.01 -27.28 -19.43
CA ALA A 46 -3.40 -27.93 -20.59
C ALA A 46 -4.46 -28.15 -21.67
N LEU A 47 -4.11 -27.89 -22.91
CA LEU A 47 -4.98 -28.10 -24.05
C LEU A 47 -4.66 -29.48 -24.66
N GLU A 48 -5.70 -30.32 -24.79
CA GLU A 48 -5.61 -31.61 -25.47
C GLU A 48 -5.87 -31.39 -26.96
N ASP A 49 -4.86 -31.69 -27.80
CA ASP A 49 -4.99 -32.03 -29.23
C ASP A 49 -5.50 -30.97 -30.21
N ASP A 50 -5.20 -29.68 -30.07
CA ASP A 50 -5.43 -28.75 -31.18
C ASP A 50 -4.17 -28.40 -32.00
N GLY A 51 -2.98 -28.78 -31.52
CA GLY A 51 -1.68 -28.65 -32.19
C GLY A 51 -1.19 -27.22 -32.40
N ALA A 52 -1.94 -26.21 -31.94
CA ALA A 52 -1.60 -24.82 -32.10
C ALA A 52 -1.09 -24.16 -30.81
N PHE A 53 -1.58 -24.61 -29.66
CA PHE A 53 -1.24 -24.12 -28.33
C PHE A 53 -1.20 -25.26 -27.31
N ASP A 54 -0.31 -25.12 -26.31
CA ASP A 54 -0.13 -26.14 -25.27
C ASP A 54 -0.99 -25.83 -24.04
N PHE A 55 -1.20 -24.54 -23.73
CA PHE A 55 -1.95 -24.11 -22.55
C PHE A 55 -2.86 -22.94 -22.85
N ALA A 56 -3.90 -22.81 -22.02
CA ALA A 56 -4.77 -21.64 -22.03
C ALA A 56 -5.02 -21.14 -20.61
N SER A 57 -5.18 -19.81 -20.49
CA SER A 57 -5.77 -19.15 -19.35
C SER A 57 -7.03 -18.45 -19.83
N ARG A 58 -8.19 -18.81 -19.26
CA ARG A 58 -9.49 -18.35 -19.78
C ARG A 58 -10.15 -17.36 -18.83
N ASN A 59 -10.64 -16.28 -19.42
CA ASN A 59 -11.34 -15.21 -18.72
C ASN A 59 -12.54 -14.76 -19.57
N PRO A 60 -13.64 -14.25 -18.97
CA PRO A 60 -14.79 -13.75 -19.71
C PRO A 60 -14.47 -12.71 -20.78
N ASP A 61 -13.46 -11.86 -20.55
CA ASP A 61 -13.15 -10.72 -21.41
C ASP A 61 -11.90 -10.94 -22.27
N LEU A 62 -10.94 -11.77 -21.82
CA LEU A 62 -9.65 -11.98 -22.47
C LEU A 62 -9.14 -13.40 -22.23
N ASP A 63 -9.02 -14.20 -23.27
CA ASP A 63 -8.32 -15.48 -23.20
C ASP A 63 -6.85 -15.30 -23.56
N VAL A 64 -5.97 -16.05 -22.91
CA VAL A 64 -4.55 -16.14 -23.27
C VAL A 64 -4.22 -17.58 -23.62
N PHE A 65 -3.60 -17.75 -24.77
CA PHE A 65 -3.12 -19.03 -25.27
C PHE A 65 -1.61 -19.03 -25.35
N LEU A 66 -0.97 -20.08 -24.86
CA LEU A 66 0.47 -20.22 -24.76
C LEU A 66 0.96 -21.39 -25.59
N ALA A 67 2.04 -21.16 -26.34
CA ALA A 67 2.84 -22.17 -27.00
C ALA A 67 4.32 -21.84 -26.81
N SER A 68 5.22 -22.76 -27.14
CA SER A 68 6.67 -22.57 -27.02
C SER A 68 7.22 -21.41 -27.85
N ASP A 69 6.54 -21.05 -28.93
CA ASP A 69 6.93 -20.02 -29.89
C ASP A 69 6.09 -18.75 -29.82
N ARG A 70 5.02 -18.71 -29.00
CA ARG A 70 4.12 -17.55 -28.97
C ARG A 70 3.20 -17.49 -27.77
N MET A 71 2.77 -16.29 -27.49
CA MET A 71 1.66 -15.96 -26.61
C MET A 71 0.60 -15.19 -27.42
N THR A 72 -0.66 -15.61 -27.32
CA THR A 72 -1.78 -14.99 -28.04
C THR A 72 -2.86 -14.55 -27.07
N PHE A 73 -3.23 -13.29 -27.13
CA PHE A 73 -4.35 -12.68 -26.44
C PHE A 73 -5.56 -12.65 -27.38
N VAL A 74 -6.72 -13.11 -26.89
CA VAL A 74 -7.98 -13.05 -27.62
C VAL A 74 -9.00 -12.26 -26.83
N ALA A 75 -9.22 -11.01 -27.24
CA ALA A 75 -10.18 -10.12 -26.63
C ALA A 75 -11.57 -10.25 -27.29
N ARG A 76 -12.64 -10.09 -26.50
CA ARG A 76 -14.03 -10.13 -26.96
C ARG A 76 -14.66 -8.75 -26.85
N ASP A 77 -15.20 -8.25 -27.97
CA ASP A 77 -16.00 -7.01 -27.97
C ASP A 77 -17.47 -7.37 -27.74
N ASN A 78 -17.97 -7.07 -26.55
CA ASN A 78 -19.35 -7.33 -26.14
C ASN A 78 -20.30 -6.16 -26.44
N THR A 79 -19.84 -5.09 -27.14
CA THR A 79 -20.62 -3.85 -27.30
C THR A 79 -21.68 -3.90 -28.41
N GLN A 80 -21.67 -4.91 -29.27
CA GLN A 80 -22.52 -5.01 -30.47
C GLN A 80 -23.69 -6.03 -30.37
N GLY A 81 -24.11 -6.44 -29.17
CA GLY A 81 -25.23 -7.36 -29.02
C GLY A 81 -24.92 -8.80 -29.45
N GLU A 82 -25.74 -9.41 -30.33
CA GLU A 82 -25.59 -10.85 -30.72
C GLU A 82 -24.40 -11.15 -31.63
N ASN A 83 -23.65 -10.15 -32.13
CA ASN A 83 -22.50 -10.33 -33.02
C ASN A 83 -21.22 -9.95 -32.27
N PHE A 84 -20.59 -10.92 -31.60
CA PHE A 84 -19.28 -10.74 -30.98
C PHE A 84 -18.18 -10.60 -32.04
N GLN A 85 -17.39 -9.53 -31.95
CA GLN A 85 -16.11 -9.45 -32.69
C GLN A 85 -14.98 -9.88 -31.75
N GLN A 86 -14.08 -10.73 -32.26
CA GLN A 86 -12.89 -11.15 -31.53
C GLN A 86 -11.67 -10.52 -32.19
N TYR A 87 -10.76 -10.05 -31.35
CA TYR A 87 -9.48 -9.48 -31.77
C TYR A 87 -8.37 -10.33 -31.18
N ALA A 88 -7.48 -10.83 -32.03
CA ALA A 88 -6.33 -11.61 -31.61
C ALA A 88 -5.06 -10.77 -31.75
N LEU A 89 -4.29 -10.71 -30.67
CA LEU A 89 -2.98 -10.11 -30.61
C LEU A 89 -1.97 -11.19 -30.26
N SER A 90 -0.95 -11.39 -31.08
CA SER A 90 0.06 -12.42 -30.86
C SER A 90 1.46 -11.82 -30.77
N LEU A 91 2.24 -12.31 -29.82
CA LEU A 91 3.66 -12.09 -29.70
C LEU A 91 4.38 -13.40 -30.03
N PHE A 92 5.08 -13.44 -31.16
CA PHE A 92 5.83 -14.59 -31.63
C PHE A 92 7.29 -14.45 -31.20
N LEU A 93 7.85 -15.48 -30.55
CA LEU A 93 9.28 -15.57 -30.22
C LEU A 93 10.07 -15.90 -31.50
N GLU A 94 10.79 -14.91 -32.02
CA GLU A 94 11.55 -15.07 -33.26
C GLU A 94 12.78 -15.96 -33.05
N GLY A 95 12.88 -17.04 -33.85
CA GLY A 95 14.01 -17.96 -33.74
C GLY A 95 13.99 -18.87 -32.52
N SER A 96 12.89 -18.92 -31.79
CA SER A 96 12.68 -19.90 -30.70
C SER A 96 12.66 -21.32 -31.24
N ARG A 97 12.91 -22.26 -30.36
CA ARG A 97 12.88 -23.70 -30.68
C ARG A 97 11.41 -24.17 -30.73
N PRO A 98 10.91 -24.64 -31.89
CA PRO A 98 9.52 -25.05 -32.03
C PRO A 98 9.21 -26.39 -31.35
N ASP A 99 10.22 -27.13 -30.93
CA ASP A 99 10.16 -28.42 -30.24
C ASP A 99 10.26 -28.29 -28.71
N ALA A 100 10.35 -27.09 -28.15
CA ALA A 100 10.29 -26.89 -26.72
C ALA A 100 8.92 -27.26 -26.20
N VAL A 101 8.90 -28.17 -25.20
CA VAL A 101 7.65 -28.70 -24.63
C VAL A 101 7.28 -27.93 -23.38
N GLY A 102 6.01 -27.49 -23.32
CA GLY A 102 5.48 -26.85 -22.13
C GLY A 102 5.22 -27.85 -21.00
N GLU A 103 5.64 -27.54 -19.81
CA GLU A 103 5.42 -28.33 -18.61
C GLU A 103 4.55 -27.56 -17.61
N ALA A 104 3.41 -28.17 -17.24
CA ALA A 104 2.53 -27.64 -16.20
C ALA A 104 3.14 -27.87 -14.81
N ARG A 105 3.22 -26.80 -14.03
CA ARG A 105 3.79 -26.78 -12.68
C ARG A 105 2.78 -26.25 -11.67
N GLU A 106 2.99 -26.57 -10.40
CA GLU A 106 2.15 -26.10 -9.29
C GLU A 106 0.67 -26.46 -9.47
N PRO A 107 0.29 -27.76 -9.45
CA PRO A 107 -1.08 -28.19 -9.60
C PRO A 107 -1.96 -27.59 -8.49
N LEU A 108 -3.09 -26.98 -8.87
CA LEU A 108 -4.03 -26.36 -7.95
C LEU A 108 -5.06 -27.40 -7.46
N GLN A 109 -5.63 -27.18 -6.28
CA GLN A 109 -6.69 -28.06 -5.73
C GLN A 109 -8.01 -27.93 -6.51
N GLY A 110 -8.26 -26.75 -7.11
CA GLY A 110 -9.44 -26.48 -7.94
C GLY A 110 -9.37 -27.19 -9.28
N LYS A 111 -10.55 -27.43 -9.89
CA LYS A 111 -10.71 -27.98 -11.23
C LYS A 111 -11.74 -27.17 -11.99
N ALA A 112 -11.55 -26.98 -13.29
CA ALA A 112 -12.53 -26.34 -14.15
C ALA A 112 -13.54 -27.32 -14.72
N ASN A 113 -14.77 -26.84 -14.94
CA ASN A 113 -15.82 -27.59 -15.61
C ASN A 113 -16.45 -26.74 -16.71
N TYR A 114 -16.41 -27.22 -17.95
CA TYR A 114 -16.98 -26.57 -19.13
C TYR A 114 -18.23 -27.33 -19.56
N LEU A 115 -19.40 -26.84 -19.11
CA LEU A 115 -20.71 -27.44 -19.40
C LEU A 115 -21.35 -26.64 -20.55
N ILE A 116 -20.78 -26.75 -21.76
CA ILE A 116 -21.15 -25.92 -22.91
C ILE A 116 -22.08 -26.70 -23.85
N GLY A 117 -23.24 -26.13 -24.16
CA GLY A 117 -24.25 -26.75 -25.02
C GLY A 117 -25.12 -27.81 -24.32
N ASP A 118 -26.08 -28.37 -25.06
CA ASP A 118 -27.09 -29.31 -24.52
C ASP A 118 -26.65 -30.75 -24.56
N ASP A 119 -25.50 -31.05 -25.18
CA ASP A 119 -24.97 -32.40 -25.26
C ASP A 119 -23.93 -32.67 -24.15
N PRO A 120 -24.24 -33.52 -23.14
CA PRO A 120 -23.31 -33.82 -22.07
C PRO A 120 -22.03 -34.56 -22.53
N ALA A 121 -22.01 -35.15 -23.72
CA ALA A 121 -20.83 -35.81 -24.29
C ALA A 121 -19.74 -34.79 -24.71
N LEU A 122 -20.11 -33.53 -24.91
CA LEU A 122 -19.20 -32.43 -25.24
C LEU A 122 -18.71 -31.67 -24.00
N TRP A 123 -19.18 -32.02 -22.82
CA TRP A 123 -18.80 -31.36 -21.59
C TRP A 123 -17.41 -31.83 -21.11
N ARG A 124 -16.51 -30.86 -20.91
CA ARG A 124 -15.21 -31.13 -20.25
C ARG A 124 -15.37 -30.92 -18.77
N ARG A 125 -15.10 -31.95 -17.99
CA ARG A 125 -15.23 -31.93 -16.52
C ARG A 125 -13.90 -32.28 -15.87
N ASP A 126 -13.72 -31.79 -14.64
CA ASP A 126 -12.55 -32.08 -13.81
C ASP A 126 -11.21 -31.71 -14.47
N VAL A 127 -11.21 -30.67 -15.33
CA VAL A 127 -10.00 -30.20 -16.00
C VAL A 127 -9.00 -29.71 -14.96
N PRO A 128 -7.78 -30.27 -14.90
CA PRO A 128 -6.76 -29.86 -13.96
C PRO A 128 -6.32 -28.42 -14.22
N LEU A 129 -6.04 -27.70 -13.14
CA LEU A 129 -5.56 -26.32 -13.18
C LEU A 129 -4.17 -26.24 -12.58
N TYR A 130 -3.35 -25.34 -13.10
CA TYR A 130 -1.96 -25.17 -12.73
C TYR A 130 -1.65 -23.69 -12.47
N GLY A 131 -0.78 -23.42 -11.49
CA GLY A 131 -0.35 -22.06 -11.15
C GLY A 131 0.78 -21.55 -12.04
N ARG A 132 1.49 -22.48 -12.74
CA ARG A 132 2.69 -22.11 -13.51
C ARG A 132 2.85 -23.01 -14.74
N VAL A 133 3.40 -22.44 -15.82
CA VAL A 133 3.79 -23.13 -17.05
C VAL A 133 5.24 -22.82 -17.36
N LEU A 134 6.07 -23.83 -17.53
CA LEU A 134 7.48 -23.71 -17.89
C LEU A 134 7.69 -24.24 -19.31
N PHE A 135 8.27 -23.43 -20.20
CA PHE A 135 8.82 -23.86 -21.47
C PHE A 135 10.34 -23.85 -21.37
N GLN A 136 10.94 -25.05 -21.32
CA GLN A 136 12.39 -25.21 -21.21
C GLN A 136 13.08 -25.00 -22.57
N ASP A 137 14.25 -24.37 -22.52
CA ASP A 137 15.09 -24.19 -23.71
C ASP A 137 14.34 -23.54 -24.89
N VAL A 138 13.49 -22.55 -24.66
CA VAL A 138 12.86 -21.80 -25.78
C VAL A 138 13.90 -21.19 -26.72
N TYR A 139 15.07 -20.87 -26.18
CA TYR A 139 16.34 -20.70 -26.88
C TYR A 139 17.40 -21.51 -26.16
N ALA A 140 18.57 -21.75 -26.77
CA ALA A 140 19.62 -22.51 -26.12
C ALA A 140 20.06 -21.87 -24.79
N GLY A 141 19.80 -22.55 -23.67
CA GLY A 141 20.06 -22.07 -22.32
C GLY A 141 19.15 -20.94 -21.85
N ILE A 142 17.97 -20.77 -22.43
CA ILE A 142 16.97 -19.79 -22.00
C ILE A 142 15.62 -20.49 -21.83
N ASP A 143 15.10 -20.46 -20.63
CA ASP A 143 13.77 -20.93 -20.28
C ASP A 143 12.78 -19.77 -20.25
N MET A 144 11.50 -20.05 -20.48
CA MET A 144 10.42 -19.12 -20.32
C MET A 144 9.37 -19.67 -19.38
N VAL A 145 9.04 -18.92 -18.34
CA VAL A 145 8.07 -19.30 -17.32
C VAL A 145 6.91 -18.35 -17.34
N TYR A 146 5.67 -18.87 -17.46
CA TYR A 146 4.44 -18.13 -17.26
C TYR A 146 3.83 -18.49 -15.91
N TYR A 147 3.35 -17.49 -15.18
CA TYR A 147 2.67 -17.72 -13.93
C TYR A 147 1.61 -16.66 -13.66
N GLY A 148 0.64 -17.02 -12.84
CA GLY A 148 -0.38 -16.11 -12.40
C GLY A 148 -0.07 -15.60 -11.00
N THR A 149 0.09 -14.30 -10.82
CA THR A 149 0.09 -13.70 -9.51
C THR A 149 -1.17 -12.87 -9.36
N GLN A 150 -2.09 -13.31 -8.51
CA GLN A 150 -3.30 -12.56 -8.11
C GLN A 150 -4.01 -11.87 -9.29
N GLU A 151 -4.47 -12.66 -10.28
CA GLU A 151 -5.19 -12.24 -11.48
C GLU A 151 -4.36 -11.60 -12.61
N ARG A 152 -3.04 -11.78 -12.61
CA ARG A 152 -2.16 -11.27 -13.65
C ARG A 152 -1.37 -12.39 -14.28
N LEU A 153 -1.17 -12.29 -15.59
CA LEU A 153 -0.19 -13.08 -16.29
C LEU A 153 1.17 -12.39 -16.15
N GLU A 154 2.10 -13.07 -15.53
CA GLU A 154 3.51 -12.69 -15.51
C GLU A 154 4.31 -13.72 -16.29
N TYR A 155 5.47 -13.33 -16.76
CA TYR A 155 6.39 -14.26 -17.41
C TYR A 155 7.82 -13.83 -17.18
N ASP A 156 8.70 -14.80 -17.01
CA ASP A 156 10.13 -14.61 -16.85
C ASP A 156 10.89 -15.30 -17.96
N PHE A 157 11.96 -14.67 -18.45
CA PHE A 157 13.04 -15.36 -19.11
C PHE A 157 14.14 -15.64 -18.09
N ILE A 158 14.47 -16.91 -17.93
CA ILE A 158 15.56 -17.39 -17.09
C ILE A 158 16.73 -17.76 -18.01
N ILE A 159 17.79 -16.96 -17.97
CA ILE A 159 18.95 -17.09 -18.85
C ILE A 159 20.06 -17.80 -18.06
N GLU A 160 20.49 -18.97 -18.51
CA GLU A 160 21.59 -19.72 -17.92
C GLU A 160 22.94 -19.01 -18.11
N PRO A 161 23.93 -19.27 -17.24
CA PRO A 161 25.27 -18.75 -17.41
C PRO A 161 25.85 -19.08 -18.80
N GLY A 162 26.29 -18.05 -19.49
CA GLY A 162 26.88 -18.17 -20.84
C GLY A 162 25.88 -18.20 -22.00
N ALA A 163 24.57 -18.22 -21.75
CA ALA A 163 23.56 -18.07 -22.78
C ALA A 163 23.46 -16.60 -23.26
N GLU A 164 22.96 -16.39 -24.48
CA GLU A 164 22.94 -15.11 -25.16
C GLU A 164 21.54 -14.46 -25.09
N PRO A 165 21.22 -13.53 -24.16
CA PRO A 165 19.89 -12.93 -24.02
C PRO A 165 19.49 -12.08 -25.22
N GLY A 166 20.44 -11.63 -26.05
CA GLY A 166 20.16 -10.89 -27.28
C GLY A 166 19.37 -11.67 -28.35
N GLN A 167 19.20 -13.00 -28.16
CA GLN A 167 18.34 -13.83 -29.02
C GLN A 167 16.85 -13.57 -28.76
N ILE A 168 16.49 -13.13 -27.53
CA ILE A 168 15.10 -12.93 -27.16
C ILE A 168 14.51 -11.77 -27.94
N ALA A 169 13.58 -12.07 -28.82
CA ALA A 169 12.84 -11.06 -29.56
C ALA A 169 11.42 -11.55 -29.87
N TRP A 170 10.47 -10.64 -29.81
CA TRP A 170 9.11 -10.88 -30.27
C TRP A 170 8.82 -10.14 -31.56
N ARG A 171 8.07 -10.77 -32.42
CA ARG A 171 7.35 -10.12 -33.50
C ARG A 171 5.89 -9.99 -33.10
N VAL A 172 5.40 -8.76 -33.09
CA VAL A 172 4.01 -8.45 -32.76
C VAL A 172 3.14 -8.63 -34.01
N SER A 173 1.97 -9.23 -33.85
CA SER A 173 0.98 -9.41 -34.91
C SER A 173 -0.42 -9.16 -34.37
N GLY A 174 -1.25 -8.43 -35.13
CA GLY A 174 -2.62 -8.11 -34.74
C GLY A 174 -2.77 -6.81 -33.96
N ALA A 175 -1.68 -6.09 -33.69
CA ALA A 175 -1.74 -4.73 -33.15
C ALA A 175 -1.99 -3.70 -34.28
N ASP A 176 -2.77 -2.66 -33.97
CA ASP A 176 -2.95 -1.48 -34.84
C ASP A 176 -1.74 -0.53 -34.76
N ALA A 177 -1.08 -0.51 -33.61
CA ALA A 177 0.17 0.20 -33.34
C ALA A 177 0.95 -0.47 -32.20
N VAL A 178 2.28 -0.34 -32.25
CA VAL A 178 3.21 -0.79 -31.19
C VAL A 178 4.08 0.40 -30.84
N ASP A 179 4.05 0.80 -29.56
CA ASP A 179 4.80 1.95 -29.06
C ASP A 179 5.54 1.60 -27.77
N ILE A 180 6.64 2.29 -27.49
CA ILE A 180 7.27 2.31 -26.16
C ILE A 180 6.93 3.65 -25.53
N THR A 181 6.26 3.62 -24.36
CA THR A 181 5.87 4.82 -23.64
C THR A 181 7.10 5.57 -23.10
N SER A 182 6.92 6.80 -22.65
CA SER A 182 7.98 7.58 -21.98
C SER A 182 8.54 6.89 -20.73
N GLU A 183 7.72 6.01 -20.11
CA GLU A 183 8.07 5.22 -18.93
C GLU A 183 8.78 3.90 -19.27
N GLY A 184 8.97 3.63 -20.57
CA GLY A 184 9.63 2.41 -21.05
C GLY A 184 8.72 1.18 -21.14
N HIS A 185 7.39 1.33 -20.99
CA HIS A 185 6.42 0.25 -21.18
C HIS A 185 6.19 -0.01 -22.66
N LEU A 186 5.96 -1.26 -23.02
CA LEU A 186 5.54 -1.64 -24.35
C LEU A 186 4.01 -1.59 -24.43
N GLU A 187 3.47 -0.72 -25.27
CA GLU A 187 2.03 -0.56 -25.50
C GLU A 187 1.66 -1.15 -26.86
N LEU A 188 0.76 -2.14 -26.85
CA LEU A 188 0.27 -2.84 -28.03
C LEU A 188 -1.19 -2.44 -28.25
N LYS A 189 -1.43 -1.50 -29.16
CA LYS A 189 -2.78 -0.98 -29.44
C LYS A 189 -3.54 -1.93 -30.35
N ILE A 190 -4.76 -2.24 -29.99
CA ILE A 190 -5.70 -3.00 -30.79
C ILE A 190 -7.01 -2.24 -30.90
N ARG A 191 -7.83 -2.55 -31.87
CA ARG A 191 -9.14 -1.92 -32.04
C ARG A 191 -9.98 -2.09 -30.78
N GLY A 192 -10.22 -0.97 -30.06
CA GLY A 192 -10.99 -0.96 -28.82
C GLY A 192 -10.19 -1.02 -27.51
N GLY A 193 -8.84 -1.02 -27.56
CA GLY A 193 -8.03 -1.03 -26.34
C GLY A 193 -6.53 -1.15 -26.59
N ALA A 194 -5.78 -1.46 -25.53
CA ALA A 194 -4.34 -1.72 -25.60
C ALA A 194 -3.95 -2.81 -24.59
N VAL A 195 -2.95 -3.62 -24.97
CA VAL A 195 -2.24 -4.49 -24.03
C VAL A 195 -0.92 -3.81 -23.69
N GLN A 196 -0.64 -3.62 -22.42
CA GLN A 196 0.60 -3.00 -21.95
C GLN A 196 1.48 -4.01 -21.21
N LEU A 197 2.71 -4.17 -21.69
CA LEU A 197 3.76 -4.91 -21.01
C LEU A 197 4.72 -3.90 -20.37
N ARG A 198 4.93 -4.00 -19.07
CA ARG A 198 5.77 -3.03 -18.35
C ARG A 198 7.23 -3.11 -18.71
N ALA A 199 7.94 -2.01 -18.41
CA ALA A 199 9.40 -1.99 -18.52
C ALA A 199 10.00 -3.16 -17.76
N PRO A 200 10.92 -3.94 -18.38
CA PRO A 200 11.41 -5.17 -17.80
C PRO A 200 12.27 -4.90 -16.56
N ARG A 201 12.02 -5.63 -15.49
CA ARG A 201 12.92 -5.72 -14.37
C ARG A 201 13.98 -6.78 -14.70
N VAL A 202 15.24 -6.43 -14.61
CA VAL A 202 16.35 -7.34 -14.93
C VAL A 202 17.28 -7.42 -13.74
N TYR A 203 17.61 -8.65 -13.31
CA TYR A 203 18.46 -8.85 -12.17
C TYR A 203 19.25 -10.17 -12.22
N GLN A 204 20.27 -10.24 -11.40
CA GLN A 204 21.05 -11.45 -11.13
C GLN A 204 21.07 -11.71 -9.61
N GLU A 205 21.11 -12.96 -9.21
CA GLU A 205 21.33 -13.30 -7.81
C GLU A 205 22.83 -13.49 -7.53
N ARG A 206 23.35 -12.73 -6.56
CA ARG A 206 24.72 -12.86 -6.08
C ARG A 206 24.71 -12.92 -4.55
N ASP A 207 25.25 -14.00 -3.99
CA ASP A 207 25.36 -14.22 -2.53
C ASP A 207 24.00 -14.10 -1.79
N GLY A 208 22.90 -14.49 -2.46
CA GLY A 208 21.55 -14.43 -1.92
C GLY A 208 20.88 -13.06 -2.03
N ALA A 209 21.52 -12.09 -2.67
CA ALA A 209 20.97 -10.77 -2.95
C ALA A 209 20.70 -10.56 -4.44
N GLN A 210 19.58 -9.90 -4.78
CA GLN A 210 19.28 -9.50 -6.15
C GLN A 210 20.08 -8.26 -6.53
N VAL A 211 20.91 -8.37 -7.56
CA VAL A 211 21.65 -7.26 -8.16
C VAL A 211 20.89 -6.80 -9.40
N LYS A 212 20.33 -5.60 -9.38
CA LYS A 212 19.58 -5.01 -10.49
C LYS A 212 20.51 -4.72 -11.68
N ILE A 213 20.09 -5.10 -12.86
CA ILE A 213 20.73 -4.82 -14.13
C ILE A 213 19.86 -3.83 -14.91
N ALA A 214 20.45 -2.85 -15.56
CA ALA A 214 19.70 -1.96 -16.43
C ALA A 214 19.09 -2.75 -17.60
N GLY A 215 17.79 -2.61 -17.83
CA GLY A 215 17.06 -3.29 -18.91
C GLY A 215 15.95 -2.41 -19.45
N ARG A 216 15.74 -2.45 -20.78
CA ARG A 216 14.63 -1.75 -21.43
C ARG A 216 14.20 -2.48 -22.70
N TYR A 217 12.95 -2.26 -23.12
CA TYR A 217 12.50 -2.67 -24.44
C TYR A 217 13.20 -1.86 -25.53
N ARG A 218 13.46 -2.53 -26.65
CA ARG A 218 13.89 -1.93 -27.89
C ARG A 218 12.89 -2.33 -28.96
N LEU A 219 12.29 -1.34 -29.61
CA LEU A 219 11.35 -1.52 -30.71
C LEU A 219 12.03 -1.17 -32.03
N ASP A 220 11.94 -2.10 -32.98
CA ASP A 220 12.40 -1.92 -34.34
C ASP A 220 11.25 -2.38 -35.29
N SER A 221 10.43 -1.43 -35.74
CA SER A 221 9.17 -1.66 -36.43
C SER A 221 8.18 -2.49 -35.60
N GLU A 222 7.93 -3.75 -35.92
CA GLU A 222 7.06 -4.69 -35.20
C GLU A 222 7.88 -5.68 -34.35
N ARG A 223 9.20 -5.53 -34.28
CA ARG A 223 10.12 -6.39 -33.56
C ARG A 223 10.49 -5.75 -32.23
N VAL A 224 10.15 -6.44 -31.14
CA VAL A 224 10.46 -6.04 -29.77
C VAL A 224 11.58 -6.92 -29.22
N SER A 225 12.62 -6.32 -28.67
CA SER A 225 13.75 -7.01 -28.03
C SER A 225 14.15 -6.29 -26.75
N PHE A 226 15.15 -6.82 -26.04
CA PHE A 226 15.69 -6.21 -24.84
C PHE A 226 17.06 -5.57 -25.10
N GLU A 227 17.26 -4.39 -24.54
CA GLU A 227 18.57 -3.77 -24.41
C GLU A 227 18.99 -3.86 -22.95
N LEU A 228 20.11 -4.53 -22.66
CA LEU A 228 20.57 -4.84 -21.31
C LEU A 228 21.85 -4.09 -21.01
N GLY A 229 22.01 -3.65 -19.77
CA GLY A 229 23.25 -3.11 -19.23
C GLY A 229 24.32 -4.20 -19.01
N ALA A 230 25.44 -3.81 -18.43
CA ALA A 230 26.51 -4.76 -18.11
C ALA A 230 26.03 -5.72 -16.99
N TYR A 231 26.26 -7.00 -17.20
CA TYR A 231 25.95 -8.08 -16.25
C TYR A 231 27.07 -9.13 -16.22
N ASP A 232 27.07 -9.98 -15.24
CA ASP A 232 28.04 -11.07 -15.08
C ASP A 232 27.56 -12.32 -15.84
N SER A 233 28.16 -12.63 -16.98
CA SER A 233 27.77 -13.78 -17.81
C SER A 233 28.02 -15.15 -17.16
N THR A 234 28.65 -15.20 -16.00
CA THR A 234 28.89 -16.45 -15.24
C THR A 234 27.76 -16.75 -14.24
N LEU A 235 26.80 -15.83 -14.07
CA LEU A 235 25.65 -15.98 -13.21
C LEU A 235 24.36 -16.02 -14.05
N PRO A 236 23.29 -16.69 -13.55
CA PRO A 236 21.99 -16.60 -14.18
C PRO A 236 21.50 -15.16 -14.27
N LEU A 237 20.78 -14.81 -15.34
CA LEU A 237 20.15 -13.52 -15.53
C LEU A 237 18.63 -13.73 -15.65
N ILE A 238 17.85 -12.93 -14.93
CA ILE A 238 16.37 -12.99 -14.96
C ILE A 238 15.86 -11.69 -15.55
N ILE A 239 14.94 -11.80 -16.52
CA ILE A 239 14.20 -10.68 -17.10
C ILE A 239 12.73 -10.87 -16.71
N ASP A 240 12.26 -10.05 -15.76
CA ASP A 240 10.95 -10.10 -15.10
C ASP A 240 10.22 -8.77 -15.34
N PRO A 241 9.17 -8.72 -16.15
CA PRO A 241 8.31 -7.54 -16.29
C PRO A 241 7.30 -7.48 -15.16
N VAL A 242 7.43 -6.50 -14.27
CA VAL A 242 6.53 -6.27 -13.12
C VAL A 242 5.23 -5.59 -13.53
N VAL A 243 4.12 -6.04 -12.96
CA VAL A 243 2.79 -5.41 -13.11
C VAL A 243 2.29 -4.92 -11.75
N GLU A 244 1.89 -3.64 -11.67
CA GLU A 244 1.39 -2.97 -10.47
C GLU A 244 -0.07 -2.53 -10.68
N TYR A 245 -0.82 -2.31 -9.60
CA TYR A 245 -2.15 -1.72 -9.72
C TYR A 245 -2.42 -0.64 -8.66
N ALA A 246 -3.28 0.33 -9.00
CA ALA A 246 -3.90 1.26 -8.08
C ALA A 246 -5.39 1.40 -8.43
N SER A 247 -6.26 1.52 -7.46
CA SER A 247 -7.70 1.65 -7.67
C SER A 247 -8.36 2.51 -6.62
N LEU A 248 -9.42 3.26 -7.01
CA LEU A 248 -10.29 3.95 -6.07
C LEU A 248 -11.11 2.92 -5.28
N ALA A 249 -11.15 3.03 -3.97
CA ALA A 249 -11.84 2.08 -3.10
C ALA A 249 -13.35 2.35 -2.95
N GLY A 250 -13.87 3.41 -3.58
CA GLY A 250 -15.30 3.70 -3.66
C GLY A 250 -15.96 4.02 -2.32
N VAL A 251 -15.31 4.76 -1.44
CA VAL A 251 -15.88 5.33 -0.21
C VAL A 251 -16.07 6.84 -0.40
N PRO A 252 -17.20 7.28 -1.02
CA PRO A 252 -17.41 8.69 -1.32
C PRO A 252 -17.43 9.55 -0.05
N GLY A 253 -16.63 10.63 -0.03
CA GLY A 253 -16.54 11.51 1.14
C GLY A 253 -15.89 10.87 2.36
N GLY A 254 -15.21 9.72 2.21
CA GLY A 254 -14.41 9.09 3.24
C GLY A 254 -13.06 9.77 3.41
N ASP A 255 -12.57 9.78 4.65
CA ASP A 255 -11.22 10.19 5.00
C ASP A 255 -10.43 8.93 5.39
N ALA A 256 -9.67 8.34 4.44
CA ALA A 256 -8.82 7.18 4.71
C ALA A 256 -7.70 7.56 5.68
N ARG A 257 -7.44 6.69 6.66
CA ARG A 257 -6.45 6.92 7.72
C ARG A 257 -5.57 5.72 8.02
N GLY A 258 -5.97 4.54 7.58
CA GLY A 258 -5.21 3.32 7.84
C GLY A 258 -5.32 2.31 6.72
N VAL A 259 -4.25 1.56 6.50
CA VAL A 259 -4.19 0.37 5.64
C VAL A 259 -3.54 -0.78 6.38
N GLY A 260 -3.99 -2.00 6.14
CA GLY A 260 -3.40 -3.19 6.73
C GLY A 260 -3.57 -4.41 5.83
N VAL A 261 -2.82 -5.46 6.12
CA VAL A 261 -2.86 -6.71 5.38
C VAL A 261 -2.74 -7.88 6.35
N ASP A 262 -3.57 -8.91 6.18
CA ASP A 262 -3.51 -10.12 7.00
C ASP A 262 -2.55 -11.19 6.42
N GLY A 263 -2.34 -12.27 7.16
CA GLY A 263 -1.47 -13.37 6.74
C GLY A 263 -1.92 -14.12 5.48
N GLN A 264 -3.15 -13.91 5.04
CA GLN A 264 -3.71 -14.46 3.79
C GLN A 264 -3.56 -13.47 2.63
N GLY A 265 -3.11 -12.24 2.89
CA GLY A 265 -2.97 -11.17 1.91
C GLY A 265 -4.26 -10.37 1.68
N ASN A 266 -5.31 -10.57 2.49
CA ASN A 266 -6.48 -9.70 2.41
C ASN A 266 -6.12 -8.31 2.90
N MET A 267 -6.64 -7.30 2.21
CA MET A 267 -6.34 -5.89 2.46
C MET A 267 -7.46 -5.23 3.22
N TYR A 268 -7.10 -4.30 4.07
CA TYR A 268 -8.05 -3.56 4.90
C TYR A 268 -7.78 -2.07 4.77
N ILE A 269 -8.84 -1.28 4.73
CA ILE A 269 -8.77 0.18 4.86
C ILE A 269 -9.73 0.64 5.95
N THR A 270 -9.33 1.67 6.66
CA THR A 270 -10.16 2.34 7.67
C THR A 270 -10.04 3.85 7.58
N GLY A 271 -10.95 4.51 8.23
CA GLY A 271 -11.02 5.95 8.40
C GLY A 271 -12.36 6.33 8.96
N HIS A 272 -12.86 7.51 8.61
CA HIS A 272 -14.19 7.93 9.00
C HIS A 272 -14.94 8.56 7.82
N THR A 273 -16.27 8.54 7.90
CA THR A 273 -17.13 9.12 6.87
C THR A 273 -18.40 9.70 7.49
N SER A 274 -18.91 10.77 6.90
CA SER A 274 -20.20 11.38 7.23
C SER A 274 -21.30 11.01 6.21
N THR A 275 -21.04 10.06 5.29
CA THR A 275 -22.00 9.66 4.25
C THR A 275 -22.46 8.23 4.46
N SER A 276 -23.81 8.02 4.45
CA SER A 276 -24.46 6.71 4.64
C SER A 276 -24.43 5.79 3.40
N ARG A 277 -23.55 6.05 2.44
CA ARG A 277 -23.55 5.38 1.13
C ARG A 277 -22.37 4.46 0.86
N ILE A 278 -21.84 3.78 1.86
CA ILE A 278 -21.05 2.59 1.54
C ILE A 278 -22.05 1.47 1.23
N GLY A 279 -22.61 1.49 0.01
CA GLY A 279 -23.54 0.46 -0.47
C GLY A 279 -22.81 -0.83 -0.74
N LEU A 280 -22.50 -1.61 0.31
CA LEU A 280 -21.67 -2.77 0.21
C LEU A 280 -22.47 -4.07 0.34
N PRO A 281 -22.29 -5.04 -0.56
CA PRO A 281 -22.70 -6.40 -0.31
C PRO A 281 -21.86 -6.98 0.84
N GLY A 282 -22.50 -7.58 1.84
CA GLY A 282 -21.81 -8.28 2.93
C GLY A 282 -21.56 -7.47 4.20
N ALA A 283 -22.25 -6.35 4.43
CA ALA A 283 -22.19 -5.64 5.72
C ALA A 283 -22.75 -6.52 6.85
N HIS A 284 -21.89 -6.85 7.82
CA HIS A 284 -22.24 -7.79 8.87
C HIS A 284 -22.71 -7.13 10.18
N MET A 285 -22.15 -5.96 10.57
CA MET A 285 -22.51 -5.31 11.82
C MET A 285 -23.48 -4.15 11.63
N LYS A 286 -23.17 -3.21 10.72
CA LYS A 286 -23.92 -1.97 10.57
C LYS A 286 -23.85 -1.46 9.14
N THR A 287 -25.01 -1.24 8.53
CA THR A 287 -25.14 -0.81 7.13
C THR A 287 -25.41 0.68 6.98
N GLU A 288 -25.64 1.40 8.07
CA GLU A 288 -26.01 2.81 8.08
C GLU A 288 -25.24 3.56 9.17
N LEU A 289 -24.97 4.84 8.94
CA LEU A 289 -24.44 5.76 9.94
C LEU A 289 -25.41 5.92 11.11
N SER A 290 -24.86 6.10 12.32
CA SER A 290 -25.65 6.33 13.53
C SER A 290 -25.59 7.76 14.03
N GLY A 291 -24.49 8.46 13.79
CA GLY A 291 -24.21 9.80 14.26
C GLY A 291 -23.87 10.78 13.14
N GLU A 292 -23.06 11.79 13.46
CA GLU A 292 -22.59 12.77 12.49
C GLU A 292 -21.46 12.22 11.60
N SER A 293 -20.62 11.31 12.15
CA SER A 293 -19.61 10.54 11.42
C SER A 293 -19.32 9.24 12.15
N ASP A 294 -19.13 8.15 11.41
CA ASP A 294 -18.73 6.85 11.94
C ASP A 294 -17.39 6.40 11.32
N ILE A 295 -16.67 5.53 12.04
CA ILE A 295 -15.56 4.79 11.49
C ILE A 295 -16.08 3.82 10.43
N PHE A 296 -15.36 3.65 9.35
CA PHE A 296 -15.60 2.56 8.40
C PHE A 296 -14.42 1.57 8.40
N VAL A 297 -14.73 0.31 8.11
CA VAL A 297 -13.74 -0.74 7.80
C VAL A 297 -14.18 -1.43 6.55
N VAL A 298 -13.27 -1.58 5.60
CA VAL A 298 -13.49 -2.35 4.37
C VAL A 298 -12.40 -3.37 4.22
N LYS A 299 -12.78 -4.65 4.10
CA LYS A 299 -11.88 -5.76 3.81
C LYS A 299 -12.02 -6.19 2.35
N PHE A 300 -10.89 -6.31 1.69
CA PHE A 300 -10.80 -6.78 0.32
C PHE A 300 -10.07 -8.12 0.27
N ASN A 301 -10.38 -8.91 -0.75
CA ASN A 301 -9.59 -10.10 -1.05
C ASN A 301 -8.16 -9.72 -1.48
N PRO A 302 -7.21 -10.69 -1.52
CA PRO A 302 -5.82 -10.42 -1.91
C PRO A 302 -5.65 -9.83 -3.31
N ALA A 303 -6.61 -10.07 -4.20
CA ALA A 303 -6.63 -9.52 -5.54
C ALA A 303 -7.09 -8.06 -5.59
N GLY A 304 -7.75 -7.59 -4.54
CA GLY A 304 -8.28 -6.25 -4.46
C GLY A 304 -9.50 -5.99 -5.36
N ASP A 305 -10.16 -6.99 -5.89
CA ASP A 305 -11.32 -6.87 -6.79
C ASP A 305 -12.64 -7.26 -6.15
N GLN A 306 -12.60 -7.83 -4.94
CA GLN A 306 -13.79 -8.20 -4.19
C GLN A 306 -13.73 -7.60 -2.78
N VAL A 307 -14.80 -6.91 -2.39
CA VAL A 307 -15.06 -6.57 -1.00
C VAL A 307 -15.59 -7.82 -0.30
N LEU A 308 -14.85 -8.29 0.71
CA LEU A 308 -15.25 -9.43 1.53
C LEU A 308 -16.24 -9.00 2.59
N TYR A 309 -15.99 -7.86 3.24
CA TYR A 309 -16.96 -7.18 4.08
C TYR A 309 -16.69 -5.67 4.15
N ALA A 310 -17.72 -4.94 4.56
CA ALA A 310 -17.56 -3.56 5.02
C ALA A 310 -18.57 -3.28 6.13
N THR A 311 -18.19 -2.41 7.05
CA THR A 311 -19.03 -2.08 8.20
C THR A 311 -18.75 -0.67 8.70
N TYR A 312 -19.75 -0.09 9.36
CA TYR A 312 -19.61 1.13 10.16
C TYR A 312 -19.46 0.76 11.64
N ILE A 313 -18.70 1.57 12.36
CA ILE A 313 -18.53 1.49 13.80
C ILE A 313 -18.74 2.88 14.37
N GLY A 314 -19.79 3.06 15.16
CA GLY A 314 -20.10 4.35 15.75
C GLY A 314 -21.36 4.32 16.61
N GLY A 315 -21.57 5.41 17.33
CA GLY A 315 -22.71 5.68 18.20
C GLY A 315 -23.51 6.87 17.71
N SER A 316 -24.17 7.59 18.64
CA SER A 316 -25.01 8.73 18.32
C SER A 316 -24.24 10.04 18.05
N GLY A 317 -22.93 10.08 18.30
CA GLY A 317 -22.06 11.25 18.18
C GLY A 317 -21.17 11.22 16.94
N LYS A 318 -19.89 11.55 17.14
CA LYS A 318 -18.84 11.53 16.11
C LYS A 318 -17.77 10.53 16.48
N GLU A 319 -17.43 9.66 15.55
CA GLU A 319 -16.29 8.78 15.64
C GLU A 319 -15.30 9.09 14.51
N SER A 320 -14.02 9.03 14.87
CA SER A 320 -12.94 9.22 13.92
C SER A 320 -11.87 8.16 14.11
N GLY A 321 -11.77 7.21 13.18
CA GLY A 321 -10.64 6.29 13.08
C GLY A 321 -9.43 7.05 12.55
N LYS A 322 -8.31 6.97 13.27
CA LYS A 322 -7.09 7.73 12.99
C LYS A 322 -5.90 6.86 12.59
N CYS A 323 -5.85 5.64 13.08
CA CYS A 323 -4.79 4.68 12.84
C CYS A 323 -5.34 3.26 12.88
N MET A 324 -4.63 2.32 12.23
CA MET A 324 -5.05 0.93 12.13
C MET A 324 -3.85 -0.03 12.19
N TYR A 325 -4.08 -1.17 12.82
CA TYR A 325 -3.22 -2.35 12.72
C TYR A 325 -4.05 -3.58 12.39
N VAL A 326 -3.53 -4.48 11.54
CA VAL A 326 -4.17 -5.76 11.20
C VAL A 326 -3.23 -6.89 11.60
N ASP A 327 -3.71 -7.82 12.40
CA ASP A 327 -2.91 -8.99 12.78
C ASP A 327 -2.93 -10.10 11.69
N GLN A 328 -2.06 -11.09 11.85
CA GLN A 328 -1.90 -12.17 10.88
C GLN A 328 -3.16 -13.04 10.68
N VAL A 329 -4.08 -13.05 11.63
CA VAL A 329 -5.36 -13.79 11.53
C VAL A 329 -6.50 -12.93 11.02
N GLY A 330 -6.29 -11.62 10.86
CA GLY A 330 -7.24 -10.67 10.27
C GLY A 330 -8.09 -9.91 11.28
N ASN A 331 -7.74 -9.88 12.59
CA ASN A 331 -8.36 -8.91 13.48
C ASN A 331 -7.87 -7.51 13.13
N VAL A 332 -8.81 -6.56 13.14
CA VAL A 332 -8.53 -5.15 12.86
C VAL A 332 -8.57 -4.36 14.16
N TYR A 333 -7.49 -3.69 14.48
CA TYR A 333 -7.38 -2.79 15.63
C TYR A 333 -7.39 -1.35 15.11
N ILE A 334 -8.26 -0.52 15.66
CA ILE A 334 -8.46 0.87 15.24
C ILE A 334 -8.33 1.76 16.45
N GLY A 335 -7.44 2.73 16.36
CA GLY A 335 -7.31 3.82 17.32
C GLY A 335 -7.91 5.11 16.79
N GLY A 336 -8.44 5.92 17.69
CA GLY A 336 -9.04 7.20 17.32
C GLY A 336 -9.71 7.90 18.50
N ASN A 337 -10.80 8.61 18.22
CA ASN A 337 -11.59 9.29 19.22
C ASN A 337 -13.09 9.21 18.98
N THR A 338 -13.87 9.48 20.01
CA THR A 338 -15.33 9.45 20.00
C THR A 338 -15.96 10.56 20.84
N THR A 339 -17.14 11.03 20.46
CA THR A 339 -18.02 11.83 21.31
C THR A 339 -19.27 11.05 21.76
N SER A 340 -19.43 9.83 21.29
CA SER A 340 -20.57 8.97 21.62
C SER A 340 -20.48 8.40 23.02
N LYS A 341 -21.60 8.34 23.70
CA LYS A 341 -21.73 7.71 25.04
C LYS A 341 -22.50 6.38 25.00
N ASP A 342 -22.85 5.93 23.80
CA ASP A 342 -23.68 4.74 23.54
C ASP A 342 -22.98 3.69 22.66
N LEU A 343 -21.64 3.71 22.62
CA LEU A 343 -20.84 2.67 21.96
C LEU A 343 -20.95 1.32 22.69
N PRO A 344 -20.80 0.18 22.00
CA PRO A 344 -20.95 -1.16 22.58
C PRO A 344 -19.72 -1.57 23.42
N THR A 345 -19.53 -0.93 24.58
CA THR A 345 -18.37 -1.13 25.49
C THR A 345 -18.56 -2.24 26.52
N GLN A 346 -19.64 -3.02 26.45
CA GLN A 346 -19.92 -4.05 27.45
C GLN A 346 -18.79 -5.10 27.55
N GLY A 347 -18.22 -5.25 28.74
CA GLY A 347 -17.10 -6.16 28.99
C GLY A 347 -15.73 -5.60 28.62
N SER A 348 -15.65 -4.33 28.22
CA SER A 348 -14.42 -3.63 27.86
C SER A 348 -14.18 -2.44 28.79
N ILE A 349 -13.02 -1.78 28.68
CA ILE A 349 -12.72 -0.52 29.36
C ILE A 349 -13.74 0.53 28.93
N ALA A 350 -14.47 1.12 29.88
CA ALA A 350 -15.45 2.16 29.63
C ALA A 350 -15.37 3.25 30.71
N HIS A 351 -14.70 4.35 30.36
CA HIS A 351 -14.50 5.50 31.25
C HIS A 351 -14.64 6.80 30.45
N TYR A 352 -15.88 7.25 30.30
CA TYR A 352 -16.24 8.40 29.46
C TYR A 352 -15.90 9.73 30.14
N GLY A 353 -15.17 10.56 29.44
CA GLY A 353 -14.92 11.96 29.79
C GLY A 353 -16.02 12.92 29.31
N ARG A 354 -15.68 14.18 29.02
CA ARG A 354 -16.64 15.24 28.68
C ARG A 354 -16.75 15.57 27.19
N THR A 355 -15.65 15.49 26.46
CA THR A 355 -15.57 15.96 25.06
C THR A 355 -15.29 14.81 24.11
N TYR A 356 -14.11 14.78 23.52
CA TYR A 356 -13.64 13.66 22.72
C TYR A 356 -12.86 12.69 23.60
N ASP A 357 -13.29 11.46 23.66
CA ASP A 357 -12.62 10.39 24.41
C ASP A 357 -11.76 9.54 23.49
N LEU A 358 -10.70 8.93 24.01
CA LEU A 358 -9.90 7.93 23.33
C LEU A 358 -10.76 6.71 23.00
N LEU A 359 -10.60 6.19 21.79
CA LEU A 359 -11.30 5.01 21.31
C LEU A 359 -10.31 3.97 20.78
N VAL A 360 -10.43 2.73 21.25
CA VAL A 360 -9.77 1.56 20.67
C VAL A 360 -10.80 0.48 20.39
N VAL A 361 -10.87 0.04 19.15
CA VAL A 361 -11.81 -0.99 18.71
C VAL A 361 -11.03 -2.17 18.12
N LYS A 362 -11.41 -3.40 18.47
CA LYS A 362 -10.94 -4.62 17.83
C LYS A 362 -12.11 -5.30 17.11
N VAL A 363 -12.02 -5.41 15.79
CA VAL A 363 -13.00 -6.05 14.91
C VAL A 363 -12.56 -7.48 14.63
N ASN A 364 -13.50 -8.42 14.65
CA ASN A 364 -13.25 -9.84 14.31
C ASN A 364 -12.83 -9.99 12.83
N PRO A 365 -12.10 -11.07 12.47
CA PRO A 365 -11.61 -11.31 11.11
C PRO A 365 -12.71 -11.36 10.03
N ASP A 366 -13.91 -11.80 10.41
CA ASP A 366 -15.07 -11.90 9.51
C ASP A 366 -15.91 -10.60 9.44
N GLY A 367 -15.56 -9.59 10.25
CA GLY A 367 -16.28 -8.31 10.30
C GLY A 367 -17.68 -8.39 10.90
N ASP A 368 -18.01 -9.50 11.57
CA ASP A 368 -19.34 -9.81 12.11
C ASP A 368 -19.57 -9.34 13.55
N GLY A 369 -18.52 -8.83 14.22
CA GLY A 369 -18.59 -8.35 15.60
C GLY A 369 -17.33 -7.63 16.06
N LEU A 370 -17.48 -6.96 17.19
CA LEU A 370 -16.36 -6.38 17.93
C LEU A 370 -15.89 -7.38 18.99
N ALA A 371 -14.59 -7.68 19.00
CA ALA A 371 -13.99 -8.41 20.09
C ALA A 371 -13.98 -7.55 21.37
N TYR A 372 -13.71 -6.25 21.20
CA TYR A 372 -13.88 -5.24 22.26
C TYR A 372 -14.05 -3.83 21.67
N CYS A 373 -14.55 -2.91 22.49
CA CYS A 373 -14.65 -1.49 22.22
C CYS A 373 -14.30 -0.73 23.50
N CYS A 374 -13.06 -0.21 23.59
CA CYS A 374 -12.57 0.52 24.75
C CYS A 374 -12.74 2.02 24.54
N VAL A 375 -13.33 2.69 25.53
CA VAL A 375 -13.47 4.16 25.55
C VAL A 375 -12.95 4.68 26.87
N PHE A 376 -12.05 5.66 26.83
CA PHE A 376 -11.56 6.31 28.05
C PHE A 376 -11.06 7.72 27.78
N GLY A 377 -11.30 8.61 28.72
CA GLY A 377 -10.96 10.04 28.60
C GLY A 377 -11.12 10.77 29.92
N GLY A 378 -10.85 12.05 29.89
CA GLY A 378 -10.99 12.98 31.01
C GLY A 378 -11.88 14.19 30.65
N GLU A 379 -11.63 15.33 31.32
CA GLU A 379 -12.43 16.54 31.08
C GLU A 379 -12.05 17.28 29.79
N GLY A 380 -10.85 17.05 29.23
CA GLY A 380 -10.31 17.67 28.01
C GLY A 380 -10.65 16.93 26.74
N MET A 381 -9.82 17.10 25.73
CA MET A 381 -9.91 16.42 24.43
C MET A 381 -8.74 15.43 24.28
N GLU A 382 -9.07 14.23 23.82
CA GLU A 382 -8.11 13.17 23.59
C GLU A 382 -8.20 12.64 22.16
N GLU A 383 -7.08 12.20 21.61
CA GLU A 383 -7.06 11.43 20.37
C GLU A 383 -5.86 10.48 20.26
N PHE A 384 -6.09 9.28 19.75
CA PHE A 384 -5.02 8.39 19.30
C PHE A 384 -4.59 8.69 17.87
N ARG A 385 -3.28 8.47 17.59
CA ARG A 385 -2.65 8.72 16.29
C ARG A 385 -1.84 7.55 15.76
N GLY A 386 -1.29 6.71 16.61
CA GLY A 386 -0.55 5.52 16.25
C GLY A 386 -1.05 4.30 17.01
N ILE A 387 -1.04 3.13 16.39
CA ILE A 387 -1.48 1.86 16.97
C ILE A 387 -0.63 0.68 16.49
N THR A 388 -0.31 -0.24 17.38
CA THR A 388 0.36 -1.50 17.04
C THR A 388 -0.06 -2.60 18.01
N VAL A 389 0.40 -3.84 17.78
CA VAL A 389 0.10 -4.99 18.65
C VAL A 389 1.39 -5.74 18.95
N ASP A 390 1.64 -6.08 20.20
CA ASP A 390 2.80 -6.88 20.59
C ASP A 390 2.59 -8.39 20.36
N ALA A 391 3.66 -9.16 20.53
CA ALA A 391 3.63 -10.61 20.34
C ALA A 391 2.69 -11.36 21.31
N ALA A 392 2.30 -10.74 22.42
CA ALA A 392 1.33 -11.29 23.37
C ALA A 392 -0.12 -10.93 23.01
N GLY A 393 -0.33 -10.13 21.97
CA GLY A 393 -1.65 -9.68 21.52
C GLY A 393 -2.17 -8.45 22.27
N ASN A 394 -1.33 -7.78 23.08
CA ASN A 394 -1.71 -6.52 23.69
C ASN A 394 -1.73 -5.41 22.63
N CYS A 395 -2.77 -4.57 22.66
CA CYS A 395 -2.89 -3.41 21.81
C CYS A 395 -2.15 -2.23 22.45
N ILE A 396 -1.25 -1.59 21.68
CA ILE A 396 -0.54 -0.38 22.11
C ILE A 396 -1.04 0.76 21.24
N ALA A 397 -1.56 1.82 21.87
CA ALA A 397 -2.03 3.02 21.17
C ALA A 397 -1.39 4.27 21.79
N VAL A 398 -1.00 5.22 20.93
CA VAL A 398 -0.35 6.47 21.34
C VAL A 398 -1.05 7.68 20.73
N GLY A 399 -0.98 8.81 21.43
CA GLY A 399 -1.61 10.04 20.97
C GLY A 399 -1.34 11.21 21.89
N GLY A 400 -2.32 12.07 22.07
CA GLY A 400 -2.26 13.20 22.97
C GLY A 400 -3.53 13.37 23.79
N SER A 401 -3.40 13.99 24.95
CA SER A 401 -4.53 14.36 25.82
C SER A 401 -4.32 15.69 26.48
N HIS A 402 -5.41 16.45 26.59
CA HIS A 402 -5.51 17.71 27.34
C HIS A 402 -6.15 17.54 28.73
N SER A 403 -6.24 16.31 29.23
CA SER A 403 -6.97 15.97 30.47
C SER A 403 -6.04 15.65 31.61
N PRO A 404 -5.77 16.58 32.54
CA PRO A 404 -4.96 16.33 33.73
C PRO A 404 -5.53 15.25 34.67
N ASP A 405 -6.83 14.97 34.53
CA ASP A 405 -7.59 14.00 35.29
C ASP A 405 -7.66 12.60 34.66
N MET A 406 -6.87 12.38 33.59
CA MET A 406 -6.79 11.06 32.95
C MET A 406 -6.34 10.00 33.93
N ILE A 407 -7.02 8.85 33.93
CA ILE A 407 -6.63 7.68 34.74
C ILE A 407 -5.30 7.14 34.20
N THR A 408 -4.32 6.97 35.06
CA THR A 408 -3.05 6.30 34.76
C THR A 408 -2.87 5.07 35.64
N THR A 409 -2.00 4.15 35.20
CA THR A 409 -1.70 2.96 36.01
C THR A 409 -0.60 3.24 37.05
N PRO A 410 -0.76 2.80 38.33
CA PRO A 410 0.29 2.93 39.33
C PRO A 410 1.57 2.19 38.90
N GLY A 411 2.71 2.85 39.04
CA GLY A 411 4.03 2.28 38.68
C GLY A 411 4.43 2.52 37.21
N SER A 412 3.57 3.09 36.39
CA SER A 412 3.94 3.53 35.05
C SER A 412 4.97 4.68 35.08
N HIS A 413 5.67 4.91 33.97
CA HIS A 413 6.76 5.89 33.87
C HIS A 413 6.39 7.27 34.41
N GLN A 414 5.27 7.82 33.92
CA GLN A 414 4.77 9.14 34.33
C GLN A 414 3.29 9.03 34.70
N PRO A 415 2.98 8.73 35.98
CA PRO A 415 1.60 8.55 36.41
C PRO A 415 0.85 9.87 36.67
N VAL A 416 1.52 11.02 36.55
CA VAL A 416 0.95 12.34 36.79
C VAL A 416 1.23 13.24 35.61
N TYR A 417 0.22 13.99 35.19
CA TYR A 417 0.32 15.02 34.18
C TYR A 417 1.31 16.12 34.58
N ASN A 418 2.20 16.54 33.69
CA ASN A 418 3.31 17.43 34.06
C ASN A 418 3.08 18.91 33.76
N ASP A 419 2.02 19.31 33.05
CA ASP A 419 1.78 20.72 32.78
C ASP A 419 0.84 21.38 33.80
N PRO A 420 1.38 22.02 34.84
CA PRO A 420 0.60 22.75 35.83
C PRO A 420 0.30 24.19 35.40
N SER A 421 0.31 24.56 34.12
CA SER A 421 0.13 25.95 33.73
C SER A 421 -1.26 26.48 34.15
N GLU A 422 -1.35 26.85 35.45
CA GLU A 422 -2.46 27.62 36.03
C GLU A 422 -2.56 29.02 35.41
N ASP A 423 -1.55 29.46 34.64
CA ASP A 423 -1.36 30.83 34.17
C ASP A 423 -1.80 31.12 32.74
N THR A 424 -2.27 30.13 31.96
CA THR A 424 -2.86 30.45 30.64
C THR A 424 -4.32 30.84 30.79
N PRO A 425 -4.71 32.10 30.48
CA PRO A 425 -6.09 32.52 30.60
C PRO A 425 -6.98 31.70 29.67
N GLU A 426 -8.07 31.13 30.22
CA GLU A 426 -9.12 30.50 29.45
C GLU A 426 -9.65 31.45 28.37
N VAL A 427 -9.23 31.26 27.13
CA VAL A 427 -9.91 31.87 25.99
C VAL A 427 -11.09 30.96 25.66
N ALA A 428 -12.32 31.44 25.90
CA ALA A 428 -13.54 30.68 25.66
C ALA A 428 -13.55 30.07 24.24
N GLY A 429 -13.47 28.76 24.15
CA GLY A 429 -13.40 27.99 22.90
C GLY A 429 -11.99 27.65 22.40
N SER A 430 -10.94 27.97 23.16
CA SER A 430 -9.56 27.54 22.92
C SER A 430 -9.17 26.53 24.00
N PHE A 431 -8.61 25.40 23.59
CA PHE A 431 -8.02 24.42 24.50
C PHE A 431 -6.65 24.99 24.96
N THR A 432 -6.62 25.67 26.09
CA THR A 432 -5.45 26.45 26.54
C THR A 432 -4.60 25.74 27.59
N LYS A 433 -4.92 24.49 27.92
CA LYS A 433 -4.04 23.63 28.71
C LYS A 433 -3.12 22.85 27.80
N GLY A 434 -1.89 22.57 28.25
CA GLY A 434 -0.92 21.78 27.51
C GLY A 434 -1.50 20.44 27.03
N GLU A 435 -0.91 19.89 26.01
CA GLU A 435 -1.20 18.52 25.54
C GLU A 435 0.02 17.66 25.83
N ASP A 436 -0.10 16.59 26.62
CA ASP A 436 0.97 15.61 26.79
C ASP A 436 0.71 14.37 25.94
N ALA A 437 1.79 13.74 25.51
CA ALA A 437 1.70 12.45 24.86
C ALA A 437 1.18 11.40 25.84
N ILE A 438 0.26 10.55 25.37
CA ILE A 438 -0.31 9.45 26.14
C ILE A 438 -0.01 8.11 25.47
N ILE A 439 0.32 7.09 26.26
CA ILE A 439 0.64 5.75 25.80
C ILE A 439 -0.22 4.76 26.59
N ALA A 440 -1.09 4.04 25.89
CA ALA A 440 -1.96 3.01 26.44
C ALA A 440 -1.55 1.64 25.91
N LYS A 441 -1.34 0.68 26.81
CA LYS A 441 -1.23 -0.73 26.48
C LYS A 441 -2.40 -1.48 27.10
N ILE A 442 -3.23 -2.07 26.25
CA ILE A 442 -4.49 -2.74 26.60
C ILE A 442 -4.30 -4.25 26.42
N ASN A 443 -4.81 -5.05 27.35
CA ASN A 443 -4.72 -6.50 27.29
C ASN A 443 -5.49 -7.07 26.07
N PRO A 444 -5.24 -8.31 25.64
CA PRO A 444 -5.82 -8.88 24.41
C PRO A 444 -7.34 -8.92 24.38
N ASP A 445 -7.99 -8.93 25.55
CA ASP A 445 -9.45 -9.01 25.71
C ASP A 445 -10.11 -7.63 25.87
N GLY A 446 -9.34 -6.54 25.95
CA GLY A 446 -9.86 -5.17 26.09
C GLY A 446 -10.46 -4.86 27.47
N THR A 447 -10.20 -5.69 28.47
CA THR A 447 -10.83 -5.59 29.79
C THR A 447 -10.04 -4.75 30.78
N ASP A 448 -8.74 -4.58 30.56
CA ASP A 448 -7.86 -3.90 31.49
C ASP A 448 -6.66 -3.26 30.79
N PHE A 449 -6.08 -2.23 31.40
CA PHE A 449 -4.80 -1.69 31.02
C PHE A 449 -3.66 -2.57 31.55
N VAL A 450 -2.73 -2.94 30.65
CA VAL A 450 -1.41 -3.41 31.09
C VAL A 450 -0.68 -2.22 31.69
N PHE A 451 -0.71 -1.07 31.00
CA PHE A 451 -0.38 0.23 31.57
C PHE A 451 -1.03 1.36 30.77
N LEU A 452 -1.17 2.52 31.41
CA LEU A 452 -1.52 3.80 30.85
C LEU A 452 -0.62 4.85 31.47
N THR A 453 0.16 5.58 30.68
CA THR A 453 1.17 6.52 31.13
C THR A 453 1.21 7.77 30.28
N TRP A 454 1.61 8.87 30.88
CA TRP A 454 2.04 10.07 30.17
C TRP A 454 3.49 9.94 29.69
N LEU A 455 3.85 10.78 28.73
CA LEU A 455 5.22 11.03 28.30
C LEU A 455 5.34 12.50 27.87
N GLY A 456 5.87 13.35 28.74
CA GLY A 456 5.98 14.78 28.46
C GLY A 456 6.82 15.54 29.45
N GLY A 457 7.00 16.82 29.19
CA GLY A 457 7.63 17.83 30.04
C GLY A 457 6.63 18.92 30.43
N HIS A 458 7.14 20.15 30.57
CA HIS A 458 6.30 21.34 30.80
C HIS A 458 6.04 22.03 29.46
N GLY A 459 5.15 21.48 28.61
CA GLY A 459 4.89 22.04 27.27
C GLY A 459 3.77 21.30 26.55
N PHE A 460 3.84 21.30 25.22
CA PHE A 460 2.95 20.53 24.36
C PHE A 460 3.71 19.35 23.76
N GLU A 461 3.29 18.15 24.09
CA GLU A 461 3.83 16.93 23.56
C GLU A 461 2.72 16.08 22.94
N LYS A 462 2.99 15.50 21.78
CA LYS A 462 2.05 14.59 21.15
C LYS A 462 2.79 13.44 20.49
N ALA A 463 2.38 12.23 20.78
CA ALA A 463 2.82 11.04 20.07
C ALA A 463 1.99 10.86 18.78
N TRP A 464 2.69 10.53 17.67
CA TRP A 464 2.08 10.32 16.38
C TRP A 464 2.20 8.89 15.88
N ALA A 465 3.26 8.20 16.27
CA ALA A 465 3.53 6.84 15.81
C ALA A 465 4.12 5.97 16.91
N VAL A 466 3.88 4.66 16.81
CA VAL A 466 4.42 3.66 17.74
C VAL A 466 4.85 2.40 16.98
N ALA A 467 6.01 1.85 17.36
CA ALA A 467 6.49 0.55 16.93
C ALA A 467 6.87 -0.30 18.16
N VAL A 468 6.93 -1.62 17.98
CA VAL A 468 7.32 -2.57 19.03
C VAL A 468 8.40 -3.50 18.48
N ASP A 469 9.46 -3.73 19.27
CA ASP A 469 10.50 -4.69 18.89
C ASP A 469 10.16 -6.12 19.33
N SER A 470 11.00 -7.08 18.93
CA SER A 470 10.83 -8.49 19.29
C SER A 470 10.96 -8.79 20.79
N LYS A 471 11.45 -7.85 21.59
CA LYS A 471 11.54 -7.95 23.06
C LYS A 471 10.32 -7.38 23.75
N GLY A 472 9.46 -6.67 23.01
CA GLY A 472 8.29 -5.98 23.51
C GLY A 472 8.57 -4.55 23.98
N ASP A 473 9.78 -4.01 23.77
CA ASP A 473 10.08 -2.59 24.01
C ASP A 473 9.37 -1.72 22.98
N LEU A 474 8.88 -0.55 23.42
CA LEU A 474 8.09 0.36 22.62
C LEU A 474 8.95 1.52 22.10
N TYR A 475 8.73 1.91 20.86
CA TYR A 475 9.35 3.09 20.25
C TYR A 475 8.24 4.06 19.89
N VAL A 476 8.29 5.26 20.45
CA VAL A 476 7.28 6.30 20.30
C VAL A 476 7.91 7.52 19.65
N ALA A 477 7.29 8.05 18.62
CA ALA A 477 7.72 9.29 17.99
C ALA A 477 6.60 10.33 17.95
N GLY A 478 7.01 11.59 17.94
CA GLY A 478 6.08 12.69 17.95
C GLY A 478 6.75 14.06 17.85
N HIS A 479 6.10 15.07 18.39
CA HIS A 479 6.70 16.39 18.60
C HIS A 479 6.65 16.82 20.05
N VAL A 480 7.56 17.70 20.39
CA VAL A 480 7.73 18.22 21.74
C VAL A 480 8.07 19.72 21.69
N GLU A 481 7.41 20.51 22.55
CA GLU A 481 7.71 21.92 22.80
C GLU A 481 8.45 22.11 24.14
N ALA A 482 8.38 21.13 25.04
CA ALA A 482 9.03 21.17 26.34
C ALA A 482 10.55 21.16 26.24
N LEU A 483 11.21 22.01 27.01
CA LEU A 483 12.67 22.04 27.14
C LEU A 483 13.21 21.00 28.14
N ASP A 484 12.35 20.38 28.90
CA ASP A 484 12.62 19.41 29.96
C ASP A 484 12.01 18.02 29.69
N PHE A 485 11.74 17.71 28.41
CA PHE A 485 11.36 16.38 27.99
C PHE A 485 12.37 15.31 28.49
N PRO A 486 11.95 14.12 28.93
CA PRO A 486 12.82 13.14 29.59
C PRO A 486 13.82 12.45 28.64
N VAL A 487 14.71 13.22 28.01
CA VAL A 487 15.80 12.66 27.19
C VAL A 487 16.85 12.00 28.06
N THR A 488 17.53 10.97 27.50
CA THR A 488 18.60 10.27 28.21
C THR A 488 19.93 11.01 28.11
N ALA A 489 20.80 10.86 29.14
CA ALA A 489 22.03 11.65 29.30
C ALA A 489 23.03 11.50 28.14
N ASP A 490 23.05 10.35 27.45
CA ASP A 490 23.93 10.06 26.33
C ASP A 490 23.22 10.12 24.97
N SER A 491 21.99 10.64 24.93
CA SER A 491 21.20 10.72 23.68
C SER A 491 21.86 11.61 22.65
N TYR A 492 21.52 11.40 21.39
CA TYR A 492 22.09 12.13 20.25
C TYR A 492 21.87 13.65 20.37
N GLN A 493 20.65 14.10 20.66
CA GLN A 493 20.30 15.50 20.87
C GLN A 493 19.64 15.67 22.24
N GLN A 494 20.38 16.26 23.19
CA GLN A 494 19.96 16.39 24.59
C GLN A 494 19.17 17.68 24.85
N THR A 495 19.22 18.62 23.91
CA THR A 495 18.58 19.92 24.04
C THR A 495 17.68 20.19 22.86
N HIS A 496 16.51 20.75 23.15
CA HIS A 496 15.62 21.28 22.14
C HIS A 496 16.36 22.32 21.28
N ALA A 497 16.32 22.17 19.95
CA ALA A 497 17.07 23.07 19.05
C ALA A 497 16.42 24.45 18.90
N GLY A 498 15.19 24.60 19.34
CA GLY A 498 14.43 25.83 19.25
C GLY A 498 13.69 25.91 17.93
N GLY A 499 13.15 27.06 17.64
CA GLY A 499 12.43 27.39 16.42
C GLY A 499 11.69 28.70 16.59
N THR A 500 11.53 29.46 15.53
CA THR A 500 10.70 30.66 15.58
C THR A 500 9.24 30.25 15.35
N PRO A 501 8.31 30.60 16.27
CA PRO A 501 6.89 30.38 16.04
C PRO A 501 6.48 31.05 14.73
N ARG A 502 5.80 30.36 13.84
CA ARG A 502 5.18 31.00 12.67
C ARG A 502 4.07 31.91 13.14
N LYS A 503 3.88 33.04 12.48
CA LYS A 503 2.83 34.03 12.80
C LYS A 503 1.40 33.48 12.83
N LEU A 504 1.19 32.26 12.35
CA LEU A 504 -0.11 31.57 12.31
C LEU A 504 -0.24 30.49 13.39
N ASP A 505 0.87 30.06 14.02
CA ASP A 505 0.84 29.02 15.04
C ASP A 505 0.79 29.68 16.43
N GLN A 506 -0.25 29.35 17.18
CA GLN A 506 -0.43 29.79 18.58
C GLN A 506 0.49 29.02 19.54
N TYR A 507 1.29 28.07 19.01
CA TYR A 507 2.13 27.14 19.73
C TYR A 507 3.61 27.51 19.62
N GLY A 508 4.42 27.05 20.58
CA GLY A 508 5.86 27.23 20.59
C GLY A 508 6.62 26.54 19.46
N PRO A 509 7.96 26.68 19.46
CA PRO A 509 8.79 25.89 18.54
C PRO A 509 8.70 24.40 18.86
N LYS A 510 8.69 23.55 17.84
CA LYS A 510 8.57 22.09 17.95
C LYS A 510 9.80 21.40 17.43
N ASP A 511 10.35 20.48 18.21
CA ASP A 511 11.27 19.47 17.71
C ASP A 511 10.56 18.10 17.64
N ALA A 512 10.96 17.27 16.70
CA ALA A 512 10.60 15.86 16.75
C ALA A 512 11.29 15.18 17.93
N PHE A 513 10.68 14.14 18.45
CA PHE A 513 11.31 13.25 19.43
C PHE A 513 11.16 11.79 19.03
N VAL A 514 12.05 10.96 19.53
CA VAL A 514 11.87 9.52 19.61
C VAL A 514 12.26 9.04 20.99
N ALA A 515 11.40 8.20 21.57
CA ALA A 515 11.61 7.61 22.91
C ALA A 515 11.42 6.09 22.83
N LYS A 516 12.31 5.36 23.50
CA LYS A 516 12.22 3.93 23.73
C LYS A 516 11.77 3.69 25.15
N LEU A 517 10.65 2.99 25.35
CA LEU A 517 10.12 2.61 26.65
C LEU A 517 10.23 1.10 26.86
N SER A 518 10.37 0.68 28.11
CA SER A 518 10.25 -0.73 28.48
C SER A 518 8.84 -1.27 28.17
N GLY A 519 8.75 -2.56 27.85
CA GLY A 519 7.49 -3.20 27.46
C GLY A 519 6.40 -3.22 28.54
N ASP A 520 6.76 -2.97 29.80
CA ASP A 520 5.87 -2.78 30.95
C ASP A 520 5.46 -1.32 31.18
N GLY A 521 6.03 -0.38 30.44
CA GLY A 521 5.72 1.05 30.55
C GLY A 521 6.28 1.75 31.79
N GLU A 522 7.20 1.13 32.52
CA GLU A 522 7.74 1.68 33.76
C GLU A 522 8.92 2.63 33.52
N GLN A 523 9.69 2.44 32.45
CA GLN A 523 10.94 3.16 32.22
C GLN A 523 11.09 3.70 30.81
N VAL A 524 11.61 4.91 30.66
CA VAL A 524 12.23 5.39 29.42
C VAL A 524 13.66 4.87 29.37
N LEU A 525 13.91 3.96 28.43
CA LEU A 525 15.20 3.30 28.22
C LEU A 525 16.18 4.18 27.41
N ALA A 526 15.65 4.93 26.45
CA ALA A 526 16.40 5.90 25.65
C ALA A 526 15.40 6.95 25.10
N ALA A 527 15.80 8.21 25.04
CA ALA A 527 15.01 9.25 24.40
C ALA A 527 15.91 10.39 23.91
N THR A 528 15.54 10.99 22.78
CA THR A 528 16.27 12.10 22.14
C THR A 528 15.31 13.05 21.47
N TYR A 529 15.66 14.34 21.44
CA TYR A 529 15.13 15.28 20.46
C TYR A 529 15.71 15.00 19.08
N PHE A 530 15.04 15.48 18.07
CA PHE A 530 15.58 15.57 16.71
C PHE A 530 14.96 16.76 15.99
N GLY A 531 15.74 17.81 15.78
CA GLY A 531 15.27 19.03 15.14
C GLY A 531 16.39 20.00 14.82
N GLY A 532 16.01 21.08 14.16
CA GLY A 532 16.83 22.23 13.82
C GLY A 532 16.19 23.54 14.28
N SER A 533 16.47 24.63 13.57
CA SER A 533 15.97 25.97 13.95
C SER A 533 14.52 26.23 13.54
N GLY A 534 13.87 25.35 12.80
CA GLY A 534 12.47 25.44 12.39
C GLY A 534 11.56 24.62 13.28
N GLN A 535 10.37 24.27 12.78
CA GLN A 535 9.48 23.30 13.41
C GLN A 535 9.71 21.91 12.82
N ASP A 536 9.85 20.92 13.68
CA ASP A 536 10.12 19.55 13.30
C ASP A 536 9.14 18.62 14.00
N VAL A 537 8.51 17.69 13.26
CA VAL A 537 7.49 16.77 13.79
C VAL A 537 7.78 15.38 13.29
N GLY A 538 7.93 14.40 14.18
CA GLY A 538 8.03 12.99 13.85
C GLY A 538 6.65 12.37 13.65
N TYR A 539 6.37 11.87 12.45
CA TYR A 539 5.09 11.24 12.11
C TYR A 539 5.16 9.73 11.94
N GLY A 540 6.35 9.16 11.81
CA GLY A 540 6.55 7.73 11.65
C GLY A 540 7.74 7.22 12.44
N VAL A 541 7.63 6.04 13.04
CA VAL A 541 8.72 5.35 13.75
C VAL A 541 8.74 3.88 13.37
N GLY A 542 9.92 3.31 13.21
CA GLY A 542 10.11 1.88 12.95
C GLY A 542 11.40 1.36 13.54
N VAL A 543 11.54 0.03 13.62
CA VAL A 543 12.73 -0.63 14.14
C VAL A 543 13.08 -1.85 13.29
N ASP A 544 14.36 -2.00 12.92
CA ASP A 544 14.85 -3.17 12.21
C ASP A 544 15.28 -4.31 13.16
N ASP A 545 15.56 -5.50 12.61
CA ASP A 545 15.97 -6.67 13.41
C ASP A 545 17.31 -6.45 14.16
N ALA A 546 18.12 -5.47 13.76
CA ALA A 546 19.33 -5.07 14.47
C ALA A 546 19.04 -4.10 15.62
N GLY A 547 17.77 -3.66 15.78
CA GLY A 547 17.33 -2.72 16.77
C GLY A 547 17.59 -1.25 16.40
N ASN A 548 18.04 -0.95 15.18
CA ASN A 548 18.19 0.44 14.76
C ASN A 548 16.81 1.10 14.62
N VAL A 549 16.74 2.36 15.04
CA VAL A 549 15.49 3.11 15.10
C VAL A 549 15.39 4.09 13.94
N TYR A 550 14.27 4.08 13.25
CA TYR A 550 13.98 4.96 12.12
C TYR A 550 12.93 5.98 12.55
N LEU A 551 13.16 7.21 12.16
CA LEU A 551 12.26 8.33 12.38
C LEU A 551 12.04 9.05 11.06
N ALA A 552 10.78 9.25 10.69
CA ALA A 552 10.42 10.09 9.55
C ALA A 552 9.42 11.15 9.97
N GLY A 553 9.44 12.30 9.30
CA GLY A 553 8.57 13.39 9.67
C GLY A 553 8.67 14.60 8.76
N ASN A 554 8.08 15.69 9.22
CA ASN A 554 8.05 16.95 8.51
C ASN A 554 8.97 17.96 9.17
N THR A 555 9.62 18.77 8.37
CA THR A 555 10.56 19.81 8.83
C THR A 555 10.36 21.14 8.13
N TYR A 556 10.51 22.20 8.89
CA TYR A 556 10.70 23.56 8.39
C TYR A 556 12.13 24.05 8.65
N SER A 557 13.00 23.18 9.15
CA SER A 557 14.40 23.45 9.44
C SER A 557 15.26 23.29 8.20
N SER A 558 16.04 24.28 7.85
CA SER A 558 17.07 24.17 6.80
C SER A 558 18.41 23.64 7.34
N ASP A 559 18.50 23.41 8.64
CA ASP A 559 19.71 23.07 9.39
C ASP A 559 19.57 21.80 10.24
N LEU A 560 18.64 20.89 9.85
CA LEU A 560 18.61 19.56 10.46
C LEU A 560 19.98 18.89 10.37
N PRO A 561 20.35 18.09 11.39
CA PRO A 561 21.59 17.34 11.37
C PRO A 561 21.56 16.22 10.31
N VAL A 562 21.84 16.59 9.04
CA VAL A 562 21.86 15.66 7.92
C VAL A 562 23.24 15.06 7.71
N SER A 563 23.32 13.77 7.49
CA SER A 563 24.54 13.09 7.07
C SER A 563 24.84 13.44 5.62
N LYS A 564 26.10 13.71 5.28
CA LYS A 564 26.62 14.21 4.00
C LYS A 564 25.81 13.79 2.77
N SER A 565 25.42 14.79 2.00
CA SER A 565 24.63 14.69 0.79
C SER A 565 25.30 13.88 -0.31
N GLU A 566 24.71 12.75 -0.67
CA GLU A 566 24.67 12.32 -2.06
C GLU A 566 23.31 12.76 -2.58
N SER A 567 23.28 13.71 -3.49
CA SER A 567 22.18 14.17 -4.37
C SER A 567 20.74 13.84 -3.94
N GLY A 568 20.31 14.25 -2.77
CA GLY A 568 18.97 14.13 -2.27
C GLY A 568 18.63 15.34 -1.41
N GLY A 569 18.05 16.37 -2.04
CA GLY A 569 17.35 17.50 -1.43
C GLY A 569 18.14 18.27 -0.38
N ALA A 570 18.66 19.44 -0.74
CA ALA A 570 18.70 20.54 0.23
C ALA A 570 17.24 20.87 0.56
N ALA A 571 16.97 21.31 1.81
CA ALA A 571 15.68 21.91 2.14
C ALA A 571 15.29 22.90 1.03
N GLY A 572 14.25 22.58 0.27
CA GLY A 572 13.98 23.27 -0.99
C GLY A 572 12.67 24.05 -1.01
N GLY A 573 11.79 23.80 -0.04
CA GLY A 573 10.45 24.34 0.02
C GLY A 573 10.13 25.07 1.33
N ASP A 574 8.84 25.33 1.53
CA ASP A 574 8.32 25.84 2.81
C ASP A 574 8.30 24.75 3.89
N GLN A 575 8.19 23.49 3.49
CA GLN A 575 8.14 22.30 4.34
C GLN A 575 8.66 21.11 3.54
N ASP A 576 9.54 20.30 4.14
CA ASP A 576 10.10 19.09 3.55
C ASP A 576 9.85 17.88 4.46
N VAL A 577 9.97 16.67 3.90
CA VAL A 577 10.02 15.42 4.65
C VAL A 577 11.47 15.16 5.07
N PHE A 578 11.67 14.58 6.24
CA PHE A 578 12.95 14.01 6.64
C PHE A 578 12.83 12.52 6.94
N VAL A 579 13.93 11.79 6.75
CA VAL A 579 14.09 10.40 7.18
C VAL A 579 15.44 10.26 7.88
N ALA A 580 15.42 9.72 9.11
CA ALA A 580 16.59 9.55 9.94
C ALA A 580 16.65 8.12 10.51
N LYS A 581 17.87 7.58 10.66
CA LYS A 581 18.14 6.30 11.30
C LYS A 581 19.12 6.50 12.45
N PHE A 582 18.78 5.94 13.59
CA PHE A 582 19.59 6.01 14.81
C PHE A 582 20.10 4.62 15.22
N SER A 583 21.18 4.62 16.02
CA SER A 583 21.63 3.43 16.73
C SER A 583 20.55 2.97 17.73
N PRO A 584 20.57 1.67 18.16
CA PRO A 584 19.56 1.11 19.06
C PRO A 584 19.40 1.82 20.42
N ASP A 585 20.43 2.53 20.85
CA ASP A 585 20.53 3.30 22.09
C ASP A 585 20.23 4.80 21.91
N LEU A 586 19.87 5.23 20.70
CA LEU A 586 19.59 6.62 20.32
C LEU A 586 20.77 7.60 20.57
N THR A 587 22.01 7.08 20.69
CA THR A 587 23.19 7.92 20.93
C THR A 587 23.83 8.46 19.66
N LYS A 588 23.53 7.85 18.49
CA LYS A 588 24.14 8.19 17.20
C LYS A 588 23.12 8.23 16.08
N ILE A 589 23.26 9.18 15.18
CA ILE A 589 22.65 9.12 13.85
C ILE A 589 23.52 8.24 12.95
N LEU A 590 22.91 7.26 12.30
CA LEU A 590 23.54 6.43 11.28
C LEU A 590 23.39 7.08 9.91
N TYR A 591 22.22 7.63 9.61
CA TYR A 591 21.98 8.58 8.53
C TYR A 591 20.80 9.50 8.84
N SER A 592 20.76 10.66 8.18
CA SER A 592 19.54 11.48 8.07
C SER A 592 19.54 12.23 6.74
N ARG A 593 18.35 12.52 6.20
CA ARG A 593 18.16 13.14 4.88
C ARG A 593 16.91 13.99 4.85
N TYR A 594 16.96 15.03 4.04
CA TYR A 594 15.76 15.67 3.50
C TYR A 594 15.23 14.87 2.31
N PHE A 595 13.92 14.88 2.13
CA PHE A 595 13.24 14.29 1.00
C PHE A 595 12.06 15.18 0.60
N GLY A 596 12.06 15.68 -0.61
CA GLY A 596 11.05 16.60 -1.12
C GLY A 596 11.56 17.37 -2.33
N GLY A 597 10.77 18.33 -2.74
CA GLY A 597 11.05 19.19 -3.88
C GLY A 597 11.10 20.67 -3.50
N SER A 598 10.67 21.54 -4.41
CA SER A 598 10.57 22.98 -4.17
C SER A 598 9.20 23.42 -3.62
N GLY A 599 8.27 22.47 -3.50
CA GLY A 599 6.91 22.70 -3.02
C GLY A 599 6.76 22.47 -1.52
N LYS A 600 5.51 22.33 -1.09
CA LYS A 600 5.18 21.82 0.24
C LYS A 600 5.12 20.30 0.17
N ASP A 601 6.01 19.63 0.89
CA ASP A 601 6.07 18.19 0.97
C ASP A 601 5.80 17.74 2.40
N ALA A 602 4.97 16.73 2.58
CA ALA A 602 4.56 16.30 3.91
C ALA A 602 4.37 14.79 3.99
N LEU A 603 4.93 14.19 5.03
CA LEU A 603 4.65 12.82 5.42
C LEU A 603 3.22 12.72 5.97
N ALA A 604 2.53 11.64 5.71
CA ALA A 604 1.27 11.33 6.37
C ALA A 604 1.48 10.98 7.85
N SER A 605 0.45 11.17 8.68
CA SER A 605 0.42 10.60 10.05
C SER A 605 0.55 9.09 9.95
N ASP A 606 1.53 8.51 10.64
CA ASP A 606 1.87 7.07 10.57
C ASP A 606 2.31 6.60 9.17
N GLY A 607 2.78 7.56 8.33
CA GLY A 607 3.13 7.32 6.93
C GLY A 607 4.49 6.65 6.73
N MET A 608 4.97 5.82 7.68
CA MET A 608 6.22 5.07 7.55
C MET A 608 6.11 3.67 8.14
N VAL A 609 6.64 2.69 7.42
CA VAL A 609 6.91 1.34 7.92
C VAL A 609 8.34 0.92 7.57
N VAL A 610 8.95 0.10 8.41
CA VAL A 610 10.30 -0.43 8.22
C VAL A 610 10.24 -1.95 8.15
N ASP A 611 10.91 -2.54 7.16
CA ASP A 611 11.03 -3.98 7.09
C ASP A 611 12.16 -4.51 7.98
N ARG A 612 12.21 -5.83 8.17
CA ARG A 612 13.20 -6.49 9.02
C ARG A 612 14.65 -6.28 8.57
N THR A 613 14.86 -6.01 7.29
CA THR A 613 16.18 -5.79 6.69
C THR A 613 16.62 -4.34 6.74
N GLY A 614 15.72 -3.45 7.17
CA GLY A 614 16.00 -2.03 7.39
C GLY A 614 15.71 -1.13 6.19
N HIS A 615 14.88 -1.56 5.23
CA HIS A 615 14.33 -0.62 4.26
C HIS A 615 13.20 0.17 4.91
N ALA A 616 13.21 1.49 4.68
CA ALA A 616 12.14 2.37 5.11
C ALA A 616 11.23 2.70 3.93
N TYR A 617 9.93 2.56 4.14
CA TYR A 617 8.87 2.84 3.19
C TYR A 617 8.07 4.02 3.72
N VAL A 618 7.98 5.10 2.95
CA VAL A 618 7.34 6.34 3.38
C VAL A 618 6.31 6.82 2.38
N VAL A 619 5.21 7.38 2.87
CA VAL A 619 4.10 7.91 2.07
C VAL A 619 3.64 9.27 2.59
N GLY A 620 3.06 10.05 1.71
CA GLY A 620 2.52 11.36 2.05
C GLY A 620 2.06 12.12 0.82
N LEU A 621 2.23 13.43 0.83
CA LEU A 621 1.92 14.31 -0.29
C LEU A 621 3.12 15.16 -0.70
N VAL A 622 3.18 15.51 -1.97
CA VAL A 622 4.17 16.43 -2.54
C VAL A 622 3.47 17.52 -3.37
N GLY A 623 3.98 18.74 -3.23
CA GLY A 623 3.61 19.86 -4.08
C GLY A 623 4.22 19.78 -5.49
N PRO A 624 3.95 20.78 -6.35
CA PRO A 624 4.43 20.79 -7.73
C PRO A 624 5.95 20.70 -7.84
N SER A 625 6.49 19.53 -8.09
CA SER A 625 7.93 19.29 -8.28
C SER A 625 8.19 17.98 -9.06
N ALA A 626 9.40 17.83 -9.63
CA ALA A 626 9.83 16.57 -10.20
C ALA A 626 10.30 15.64 -9.07
N PHE A 627 9.70 14.46 -8.95
CA PHE A 627 9.85 13.63 -7.76
C PHE A 627 10.26 12.17 -8.00
N GLY A 628 9.91 11.58 -9.14
CA GLY A 628 10.08 10.15 -9.38
C GLY A 628 11.52 9.72 -9.69
N THR A 629 11.91 8.53 -9.19
CA THR A 629 13.14 7.85 -9.61
C THR A 629 13.01 7.28 -11.03
N PRO A 630 14.11 7.00 -11.74
CA PRO A 630 14.04 6.25 -12.99
C PRO A 630 13.32 4.90 -12.79
N GLY A 631 12.30 4.64 -13.61
CA GLY A 631 11.45 3.45 -13.48
C GLY A 631 10.24 3.63 -12.52
N ALA A 632 9.97 4.84 -12.04
CA ALA A 632 8.78 5.15 -11.27
C ALA A 632 7.48 4.88 -12.05
N PHE A 633 6.43 4.50 -11.35
CA PHE A 633 5.08 4.37 -11.92
C PHE A 633 4.60 5.71 -12.51
N VAL A 634 4.83 6.79 -11.77
CA VAL A 634 4.65 8.17 -12.20
C VAL A 634 5.83 8.99 -11.71
N SER A 635 6.59 9.59 -12.62
CA SER A 635 7.79 10.39 -12.30
C SER A 635 7.57 11.89 -12.38
N ALA A 636 6.48 12.33 -13.01
CA ALA A 636 6.14 13.73 -13.19
C ALA A 636 4.89 14.09 -12.40
N TYR A 637 4.87 15.30 -11.84
CA TYR A 637 3.71 15.88 -11.17
C TYR A 637 2.48 15.88 -12.09
N LEU A 638 1.34 15.39 -11.59
CA LEU A 638 0.14 15.15 -12.40
C LEU A 638 -0.84 16.33 -12.40
N GLY A 639 -0.76 17.19 -11.39
CA GLY A 639 -1.59 18.40 -11.33
C GLY A 639 -2.17 18.70 -9.94
N GLY A 640 -3.10 19.64 -9.86
CA GLY A 640 -3.77 20.01 -8.61
C GLY A 640 -2.91 20.82 -7.65
N VAL A 641 -3.15 20.64 -6.35
CA VAL A 641 -2.42 21.30 -5.25
C VAL A 641 -1.33 20.37 -4.71
N SER A 642 -1.58 19.07 -4.71
CA SER A 642 -0.67 18.02 -4.27
C SER A 642 -0.98 16.72 -4.97
N ASP A 643 0.06 15.87 -5.14
CA ASP A 643 -0.04 14.46 -5.48
C ASP A 643 0.42 13.61 -4.30
N GLY A 644 -0.17 12.43 -4.12
CA GLY A 644 0.34 11.43 -3.20
C GLY A 644 1.71 10.94 -3.64
N PHE A 645 2.60 10.63 -2.69
CA PHE A 645 3.88 9.99 -3.00
C PHE A 645 4.09 8.71 -2.21
N PHE A 646 4.91 7.85 -2.78
CA PHE A 646 5.53 6.72 -2.13
C PHE A 646 7.03 6.74 -2.39
N ALA A 647 7.84 6.46 -1.35
CA ALA A 647 9.28 6.32 -1.47
C ALA A 647 9.82 5.17 -0.61
N ARG A 648 10.83 4.46 -1.13
CA ARG A 648 11.57 3.40 -0.46
C ARG A 648 13.03 3.80 -0.32
N PHE A 649 13.55 3.67 0.90
CA PHE A 649 14.95 3.91 1.22
C PHE A 649 15.63 2.60 1.60
N GLU A 650 16.83 2.39 1.08
CA GLU A 650 17.73 1.31 1.49
C GLU A 650 18.16 1.47 2.96
N SER A 651 18.67 0.39 3.56
CA SER A 651 19.11 0.38 4.96
C SER A 651 20.26 1.35 5.26
N ASP A 652 20.99 1.82 4.25
CA ASP A 652 22.03 2.85 4.31
C ASP A 652 21.49 4.29 4.09
N GLY A 653 20.19 4.41 3.86
CA GLY A 653 19.49 5.67 3.62
C GLY A 653 19.48 6.14 2.17
N ARG A 654 20.04 5.40 1.22
CA ARG A 654 19.93 5.72 -0.21
C ARG A 654 18.49 5.56 -0.69
N LEU A 655 17.98 6.55 -1.45
CA LEU A 655 16.68 6.43 -2.11
C LEU A 655 16.79 5.38 -3.22
N ASP A 656 16.01 4.30 -3.09
CA ASP A 656 15.95 3.22 -4.07
C ASP A 656 14.83 3.46 -5.10
N TYR A 657 13.64 3.80 -4.62
CA TYR A 657 12.48 4.01 -5.47
C TYR A 657 11.59 5.13 -4.94
N ALA A 658 11.07 5.97 -5.83
CA ALA A 658 10.04 6.95 -5.51
C ALA A 658 9.08 7.12 -6.68
N THR A 659 7.78 7.24 -6.40
CA THR A 659 6.72 7.42 -7.39
C THR A 659 5.61 8.30 -6.87
N LEU A 660 4.84 8.91 -7.77
CA LEU A 660 3.62 9.64 -7.46
C LEU A 660 2.40 8.73 -7.62
N LEU A 661 1.37 9.01 -6.84
CA LEU A 661 0.05 8.39 -6.89
C LEU A 661 -0.98 9.51 -6.89
N GLY A 662 -1.63 9.76 -8.02
CA GLY A 662 -2.56 10.87 -8.15
C GLY A 662 -3.13 11.03 -9.56
N GLY A 663 -3.65 12.23 -9.82
CA GLY A 663 -4.19 12.67 -11.09
C GLY A 663 -4.19 14.20 -11.18
N SER A 664 -5.18 14.81 -11.83
CA SER A 664 -5.22 16.28 -12.00
C SER A 664 -5.78 17.04 -10.80
N GLY A 665 -6.25 16.36 -9.77
CA GLY A 665 -6.85 16.95 -8.56
C GLY A 665 -5.89 17.06 -7.39
N GLU A 666 -6.43 17.09 -6.17
CA GLU A 666 -5.67 17.04 -4.92
C GLU A 666 -5.66 15.61 -4.42
N ASP A 667 -4.49 15.01 -4.33
CA ASP A 667 -4.29 13.63 -3.94
C ASP A 667 -3.29 13.55 -2.79
N ASP A 668 -3.49 12.61 -1.86
CA ASP A 668 -2.57 12.30 -0.77
C ASP A 668 -2.54 10.81 -0.46
N CYS A 669 -1.37 10.29 -0.07
CA CYS A 669 -1.24 8.99 0.55
C CYS A 669 -1.35 9.15 2.07
N SER A 670 -2.11 8.28 2.73
CA SER A 670 -2.43 8.42 4.16
C SER A 670 -1.70 7.41 5.04
N ASP A 671 -1.43 6.20 4.55
CA ASP A 671 -0.79 5.14 5.34
C ASP A 671 -0.18 4.05 4.44
N VAL A 672 0.77 3.28 5.00
CA VAL A 672 1.51 2.21 4.31
C VAL A 672 1.66 0.97 5.17
N ALA A 673 1.43 -0.22 4.60
CA ALA A 673 1.61 -1.51 5.27
C ALA A 673 2.39 -2.50 4.41
N LEU A 674 3.03 -3.50 5.04
CA LEU A 674 3.81 -4.55 4.38
C LEU A 674 3.22 -5.94 4.68
N ASP A 675 3.23 -6.83 3.68
CA ASP A 675 2.84 -8.25 3.87
C ASP A 675 4.02 -9.14 4.32
N GLY A 676 5.22 -8.58 4.44
CA GLY A 676 6.43 -9.33 4.75
C GLY A 676 6.91 -10.26 3.62
N ARG A 677 6.34 -10.17 2.43
CA ARG A 677 6.66 -10.97 1.22
C ARG A 677 6.96 -10.09 0.01
N GLY A 678 7.29 -8.83 0.25
CA GLY A 678 7.59 -7.82 -0.76
C GLY A 678 6.36 -7.04 -1.27
N GLY A 679 5.17 -7.31 -0.77
CA GLY A 679 3.97 -6.50 -1.04
C GLY A 679 3.92 -5.27 -0.14
N VAL A 680 3.71 -4.11 -0.75
CA VAL A 680 3.53 -2.80 -0.09
C VAL A 680 2.12 -2.32 -0.41
N TYR A 681 1.37 -1.96 0.60
CA TYR A 681 -0.02 -1.52 0.49
C TYR A 681 -0.13 -0.08 0.96
N ILE A 682 -0.83 0.76 0.20
CA ILE A 682 -0.92 2.20 0.43
C ILE A 682 -2.39 2.59 0.36
N SER A 683 -2.89 3.27 1.38
CA SER A 683 -4.17 3.96 1.31
C SER A 683 -3.98 5.46 1.17
N GLY A 684 -5.01 6.12 0.64
CA GLY A 684 -4.99 7.56 0.51
C GLY A 684 -6.33 8.12 0.04
N LYS A 685 -6.31 9.41 -0.29
CA LYS A 685 -7.48 10.13 -0.79
C LYS A 685 -7.14 10.74 -2.14
N SER A 686 -8.13 10.74 -3.03
CA SER A 686 -8.02 11.34 -4.34
C SER A 686 -9.19 12.29 -4.60
N GLY A 687 -8.89 13.51 -4.99
CA GLY A 687 -9.83 14.48 -5.57
C GLY A 687 -9.82 14.45 -7.10
N SER A 688 -9.05 13.55 -7.70
CA SER A 688 -8.84 13.47 -9.14
C SER A 688 -9.92 12.65 -9.84
N GLY A 689 -10.60 13.26 -10.79
CA GLY A 689 -11.52 12.53 -11.67
C GLY A 689 -10.82 11.63 -12.69
N ASP A 690 -9.52 11.81 -12.86
CA ASP A 690 -8.61 11.08 -13.75
C ASP A 690 -7.53 10.32 -12.95
N PHE A 691 -7.78 10.01 -11.67
CA PHE A 691 -6.89 9.17 -10.87
C PHE A 691 -6.53 7.91 -11.66
N ARG A 692 -5.24 7.65 -11.82
CA ARG A 692 -4.76 6.50 -12.59
C ARG A 692 -5.08 5.18 -11.88
N SER A 693 -6.35 4.81 -11.95
CA SER A 693 -6.84 3.51 -11.51
C SER A 693 -6.50 2.46 -12.55
N LEU A 694 -5.74 1.45 -12.17
CA LEU A 694 -5.48 0.30 -13.03
C LEU A 694 -6.62 -0.73 -12.98
N LYS A 695 -7.53 -0.61 -11.99
CA LYS A 695 -8.77 -1.38 -11.88
C LYS A 695 -9.84 -0.51 -11.20
N PRO A 696 -10.93 -0.15 -11.89
CA PRO A 696 -12.06 0.47 -11.20
C PRO A 696 -12.70 -0.56 -10.27
N TYR A 697 -12.88 -0.18 -9.01
CA TYR A 697 -13.65 -0.96 -8.04
C TYR A 697 -15.12 -1.03 -8.44
N PRO A 698 -15.83 -2.09 -8.03
CA PRO A 698 -17.28 -2.22 -8.29
C PRO A 698 -18.15 -1.24 -7.48
N LEU A 699 -17.56 -0.32 -6.74
CA LEU A 699 -18.27 0.68 -5.96
C LEU A 699 -18.40 1.99 -6.74
N PRO A 700 -19.54 2.68 -6.63
CA PRO A 700 -19.75 3.95 -7.35
C PRO A 700 -18.75 5.00 -6.86
N VAL A 701 -17.93 5.51 -7.77
CA VAL A 701 -17.07 6.68 -7.55
C VAL A 701 -17.95 7.90 -7.31
N GLY A 702 -17.74 8.62 -6.21
CA GLY A 702 -18.49 9.83 -5.87
C GLY A 702 -18.04 11.05 -6.70
N THR A 703 -18.85 12.11 -6.66
CA THR A 703 -18.46 13.42 -7.19
C THR A 703 -17.71 14.23 -6.12
N GLY A 704 -16.54 13.78 -5.68
CA GLY A 704 -15.80 14.43 -4.59
C GLY A 704 -14.50 13.67 -4.30
N ARG A 705 -13.91 13.91 -3.12
CA ARG A 705 -12.76 13.11 -2.68
C ARG A 705 -13.19 11.68 -2.42
N ASP A 706 -12.45 10.74 -2.99
CA ASP A 706 -12.63 9.31 -2.80
C ASP A 706 -11.39 8.68 -2.15
N VAL A 707 -11.59 7.58 -1.43
CA VAL A 707 -10.50 6.77 -0.87
C VAL A 707 -9.90 5.91 -1.97
N PHE A 708 -8.58 5.80 -2.02
CA PHE A 708 -7.90 4.83 -2.88
C PHE A 708 -7.10 3.79 -2.07
N LEU A 709 -6.87 2.66 -2.70
CA LEU A 709 -5.97 1.61 -2.26
C LEU A 709 -5.01 1.28 -3.40
N ALA A 710 -3.71 1.31 -3.12
CA ALA A 710 -2.67 0.91 -4.07
C ALA A 710 -1.84 -0.23 -3.50
N ARG A 711 -1.31 -1.06 -4.37
CA ARG A 711 -0.38 -2.13 -4.03
C ARG A 711 0.83 -2.05 -4.95
N LEU A 712 2.00 -2.03 -4.35
CA LEU A 712 3.29 -2.14 -5.03
C LEU A 712 3.97 -3.45 -4.59
N ARG A 713 4.87 -3.98 -5.41
CA ARG A 713 5.66 -5.16 -5.07
C ARG A 713 7.13 -4.92 -5.41
N PHE A 714 8.01 -5.24 -4.47
CA PHE A 714 9.47 -5.10 -4.58
C PHE A 714 10.17 -6.43 -4.41
#